data_6704104f311b3ec6e5886acb737900a0
#
_entry.id   6704104f311b3ec6e5886acb737900a0
#
_cell.length_a   1.000
_cell.length_b   1.000
_cell.length_c   1.000
_cell.angle_alpha   90.00
_cell.angle_beta   90.00
_cell.angle_gamma   90.00
#
_symmetry.space_group_name_H-M   'P 1'
#
loop_
_entity.id
_entity.type
_entity.pdbx_description
1 polymer ?
#
loop_
_entity_poly.entity_id
_entity_poly.type
_entity_poly.pdbx_seq_one_letter_code
_entity_poly.pdbx_strand_id
1 'polypeptide(L)'
;MKNNSITSNFQQAVIEAGIIPPQRVKIDGNIHRFPTNEKPGDTAGWYVLNDQGIATTGAFGCWRSGVTETWSSIDEAALDKSQLRMVRDEMRRAQKLADQEKIELQEKASMKTAEAWSKAQDADSNHQYLVRKGVNAYGIKQFYFDGFQCLMIPLMDTEGKLWSYQRIYPDDRVNNKFFLKNGRVTGLFHTIGEPTPTRIIAEGYATAASLHESTGHCVHVAFNSHNLQQVAESIRRVHSDVELIIAADDDWKAEGNPGLTYATKAAQASGAKLSIPTWQVNNRKEKDTDFNDLYLIEGPQAVKNCIDRAERTEKDSISTPGRKSNRKNLNFNKDDDKSSSQATNLVMLAEARCELFTDHNGEAHTRFSLEDHIETYRISSSMFRDWLAKQFWETESKVPGESAMSSAITTLNGIAKFNNDQRKVFQRVGKLEDKYYLDLADEQWRTIEISDSGWRVLENPPVIFVRTSSMRSLPEPKEKGDLDLLWNYINIPKEDRFLLLAWILECFRRNTPDPILELTGEQGSGKSLTHNNIRDLIDPNKVNLRSVPEKREDLFVPAGHSLIVSLENVSRLSPSMQDALCSLSTGGGFAARGLYTNDEEFVLKLQRPVIINGIAGVVTRADLLDRTLSLELPRLEERQSSSTLCEAFERDRPAILSALLDIFVEVINYLPSIKISPKKLPRMGDFAQIGEAIYQIKGYKSGKFLFDYKMNRERGIRQTLDSSPVGQAIQSFMECSSFSRFDGTIKQLLKELESFKPDQEGWIKTPRGLGDALRRLGPALRSVNIDVKIDSKPQRDGYHVHLNWIESEDEDEE
;
A
#
# COMPACT_ATOMS: atom_id res chain seq x y z
N MET A 1 -25.37 12.45 -27.28
CA MET A 1 -25.35 12.06 -25.86
C MET A 1 -24.04 11.38 -25.44
N LYS A 2 -23.41 10.54 -26.26
CA LYS A 2 -22.12 9.87 -25.90
C LYS A 2 -20.96 10.85 -25.57
N ASN A 3 -20.78 11.92 -26.34
CA ASN A 3 -19.68 12.87 -26.12
C ASN A 3 -19.81 13.69 -24.81
N ASN A 4 -21.02 13.94 -24.31
CA ASN A 4 -21.18 14.68 -23.06
C ASN A 4 -20.79 13.84 -21.82
N SER A 5 -21.00 12.54 -21.85
CA SER A 5 -20.58 11.67 -20.73
C SER A 5 -19.06 11.49 -20.68
N ILE A 6 -18.40 11.38 -21.84
CA ILE A 6 -16.94 11.22 -21.95
C ILE A 6 -16.22 12.49 -21.42
N THR A 7 -16.70 13.67 -21.84
CA THR A 7 -16.12 14.94 -21.38
C THR A 7 -16.31 15.17 -19.88
N SER A 8 -17.48 14.81 -19.33
CA SER A 8 -17.75 14.91 -17.89
C SER A 8 -16.88 13.95 -17.07
N ASN A 9 -16.70 12.70 -17.54
CA ASN A 9 -15.83 11.71 -16.88
C ASN A 9 -14.36 12.15 -16.92
N PHE A 10 -13.91 12.73 -18.02
CA PHE A 10 -12.56 13.29 -18.13
C PHE A 10 -12.37 14.47 -17.17
N GLN A 11 -13.33 15.41 -17.12
CA GLN A 11 -13.28 16.53 -16.18
C GLN A 11 -13.24 16.05 -14.71
N GLN A 12 -13.98 15.01 -14.40
CA GLN A 12 -13.97 14.39 -13.08
C GLN A 12 -12.59 13.80 -12.75
N ALA A 13 -11.94 13.10 -13.68
CA ALA A 13 -10.59 12.57 -13.49
C ALA A 13 -9.55 13.69 -13.25
N VAL A 14 -9.70 14.83 -13.93
CA VAL A 14 -8.85 16.01 -13.71
C VAL A 14 -9.06 16.59 -12.30
N ILE A 15 -10.30 16.59 -11.79
CA ILE A 15 -10.62 17.02 -10.41
C ILE A 15 -10.00 16.05 -9.39
N GLU A 16 -10.13 14.76 -9.62
CA GLU A 16 -9.56 13.71 -8.74
C GLU A 16 -8.03 13.79 -8.66
N ALA A 17 -7.36 14.21 -9.72
CA ALA A 17 -5.94 14.52 -9.73
C ALA A 17 -5.58 15.87 -9.05
N GLY A 18 -6.54 16.55 -8.43
CA GLY A 18 -6.35 17.82 -7.73
C GLY A 18 -6.12 19.03 -8.64
N ILE A 19 -6.57 18.97 -9.90
CA ILE A 19 -6.42 20.04 -10.90
C ILE A 19 -7.79 20.64 -11.22
N ILE A 20 -7.88 21.96 -11.34
CA ILE A 20 -9.10 22.63 -11.83
C ILE A 20 -9.35 22.19 -13.28
N PRO A 21 -10.53 21.63 -13.63
CA PRO A 21 -10.75 21.05 -14.95
C PRO A 21 -10.92 22.11 -16.04
N PRO A 22 -10.62 21.78 -17.32
CA PRO A 22 -10.89 22.65 -18.44
C PRO A 22 -12.41 22.85 -18.62
N GLN A 23 -12.83 24.08 -18.90
CA GLN A 23 -14.25 24.39 -19.13
C GLN A 23 -14.83 23.74 -20.41
N ARG A 24 -13.97 23.56 -21.41
CA ARG A 24 -14.31 22.87 -22.67
C ARG A 24 -13.25 21.86 -22.99
N VAL A 25 -13.68 20.66 -23.32
CA VAL A 25 -12.79 19.53 -23.69
C VAL A 25 -12.93 19.26 -25.18
N LYS A 26 -11.79 19.19 -25.88
CA LYS A 26 -11.68 18.78 -27.28
C LYS A 26 -10.99 17.43 -27.36
N ILE A 27 -11.46 16.58 -28.27
CA ILE A 27 -10.95 15.23 -28.49
C ILE A 27 -10.46 15.16 -29.94
N ASP A 28 -9.27 15.71 -30.19
CA ASP A 28 -8.72 15.88 -31.55
C ASP A 28 -7.25 15.45 -31.67
N GLY A 29 -6.69 14.80 -30.62
CA GLY A 29 -5.31 14.31 -30.57
C GLY A 29 -4.25 15.41 -30.44
N ASN A 30 -4.69 16.68 -30.33
CA ASN A 30 -3.77 17.80 -30.13
C ASN A 30 -3.67 18.17 -28.65
N ILE A 31 -2.57 18.83 -28.30
CA ILE A 31 -2.41 19.33 -26.95
C ILE A 31 -3.25 20.59 -26.72
N HIS A 32 -4.02 20.60 -25.65
CA HIS A 32 -4.83 21.74 -25.21
C HIS A 32 -4.36 22.24 -23.86
N ARG A 33 -4.27 23.55 -23.73
CA ARG A 33 -3.85 24.23 -22.50
C ARG A 33 -5.04 24.86 -21.79
N PHE A 34 -5.06 24.78 -20.45
CA PHE A 34 -6.12 25.34 -19.65
C PHE A 34 -5.62 25.93 -18.33
N PRO A 35 -6.38 26.86 -17.71
CA PRO A 35 -6.01 27.44 -16.43
C PRO A 35 -6.23 26.43 -15.29
N THR A 36 -5.28 26.37 -14.36
CA THR A 36 -5.32 25.55 -13.14
C THR A 36 -5.42 26.39 -11.87
N ASN A 37 -5.62 27.71 -12.03
CA ASN A 37 -5.94 28.66 -10.97
C ASN A 37 -6.72 29.86 -11.56
N GLU A 38 -7.19 30.74 -10.69
CA GLU A 38 -7.98 31.91 -11.08
C GLU A 38 -7.15 33.08 -11.65
N LYS A 39 -5.84 32.92 -11.82
CA LYS A 39 -4.99 34.02 -12.32
C LYS A 39 -5.19 34.20 -13.84
N PRO A 40 -5.40 35.44 -14.33
CA PRO A 40 -5.54 35.71 -15.76
C PRO A 40 -4.33 35.20 -16.54
N GLY A 41 -4.61 34.51 -17.67
CA GLY A 41 -3.54 33.98 -18.55
C GLY A 41 -2.80 32.75 -18.02
N ASP A 42 -3.31 32.09 -16.97
CA ASP A 42 -2.77 30.80 -16.57
C ASP A 42 -3.02 29.74 -17.66
N THR A 43 -2.00 28.97 -17.97
CA THR A 43 -2.00 27.89 -18.95
C THR A 43 -1.13 26.72 -18.46
N ALA A 44 -1.08 26.50 -17.13
CA ALA A 44 -0.25 25.44 -16.56
C ALA A 44 -0.86 24.04 -16.78
N GLY A 45 -2.19 23.94 -16.87
CA GLY A 45 -2.88 22.71 -17.20
C GLY A 45 -2.74 22.37 -18.68
N TRP A 46 -2.64 21.08 -18.97
CA TRP A 46 -2.60 20.55 -20.33
C TRP A 46 -3.32 19.21 -20.41
N TYR A 47 -3.85 18.89 -21.58
CA TYR A 47 -4.35 17.56 -21.90
C TYR A 47 -4.22 17.27 -23.40
N VAL A 48 -4.13 15.98 -23.72
CA VAL A 48 -4.25 15.44 -25.08
C VAL A 48 -5.22 14.29 -25.01
N LEU A 49 -6.31 14.36 -25.80
CA LEU A 49 -7.30 13.29 -25.91
C LEU A 49 -7.50 12.94 -27.38
N ASN A 50 -7.53 11.65 -27.65
CA ASN A 50 -7.77 11.12 -29.00
C ASN A 50 -8.84 10.03 -28.95
N ASP A 51 -9.75 10.07 -29.93
CA ASP A 51 -10.80 9.04 -30.08
C ASP A 51 -10.32 7.99 -31.08
N GLN A 52 -10.15 6.77 -30.59
CA GLN A 52 -9.72 5.61 -31.38
C GLN A 52 -10.91 4.74 -31.85
N GLY A 53 -12.15 5.23 -31.72
CA GLY A 53 -13.36 4.48 -32.06
C GLY A 53 -13.72 3.37 -31.07
N ILE A 54 -12.73 2.82 -30.33
CA ILE A 54 -12.91 1.84 -29.26
C ILE A 54 -13.02 2.57 -27.92
N ALA A 55 -12.12 3.50 -27.67
CA ALA A 55 -12.07 4.32 -26.48
C ALA A 55 -11.51 5.71 -26.80
N THR A 56 -11.95 6.73 -26.08
CA THR A 56 -11.26 8.02 -26.03
C THR A 56 -10.16 7.90 -24.98
N THR A 57 -8.90 8.17 -25.37
CA THR A 57 -7.75 7.97 -24.53
C THR A 57 -6.78 9.15 -24.63
N GLY A 58 -5.92 9.31 -23.62
CA GLY A 58 -4.91 10.34 -23.65
C GLY A 58 -4.16 10.54 -22.35
N ALA A 59 -3.64 11.74 -22.17
CA ALA A 59 -2.93 12.15 -20.96
C ALA A 59 -3.29 13.59 -20.60
N PHE A 60 -3.18 13.93 -19.33
CA PHE A 60 -3.39 15.29 -18.83
C PHE A 60 -2.45 15.57 -17.65
N GLY A 61 -2.32 16.85 -17.32
CA GLY A 61 -1.52 17.21 -16.16
C GLY A 61 -1.45 18.71 -15.92
N CYS A 62 -0.61 19.10 -14.96
CA CYS A 62 -0.30 20.47 -14.63
C CYS A 62 1.21 20.64 -14.52
N TRP A 63 1.81 21.44 -15.39
CA TRP A 63 3.27 21.69 -15.38
C TRP A 63 3.76 22.49 -14.16
N ARG A 64 2.84 23.12 -13.42
CA ARG A 64 3.14 23.83 -12.18
C ARG A 64 3.24 22.90 -10.99
N SER A 65 2.28 21.99 -10.83
CA SER A 65 2.28 21.00 -9.72
C SER A 65 3.10 19.75 -10.03
N GLY A 66 3.52 19.55 -11.29
CA GLY A 66 4.23 18.37 -11.74
C GLY A 66 3.33 17.14 -11.93
N VAL A 67 2.02 17.25 -11.72
CA VAL A 67 1.06 16.16 -11.92
C VAL A 67 0.97 15.81 -13.40
N THR A 68 1.07 14.53 -13.72
CA THR A 68 0.90 13.98 -15.06
C THR A 68 0.23 12.62 -14.95
N GLU A 69 -0.93 12.47 -15.58
CA GLU A 69 -1.72 11.26 -15.56
C GLU A 69 -2.18 10.86 -16.97
N THR A 70 -2.47 9.58 -17.15
CA THR A 70 -3.09 9.03 -18.35
C THR A 70 -4.55 8.72 -18.08
N TRP A 71 -5.38 8.84 -19.09
CA TRP A 71 -6.83 8.64 -18.95
C TRP A 71 -7.42 7.87 -20.12
N SER A 72 -8.45 7.07 -19.83
CA SER A 72 -9.25 6.35 -20.83
C SER A 72 -10.74 6.42 -20.47
N SER A 73 -11.60 6.57 -21.48
CA SER A 73 -13.06 6.55 -21.32
C SER A 73 -13.62 5.15 -21.03
N ILE A 74 -12.81 4.12 -21.13
CA ILE A 74 -13.15 2.71 -20.88
C ILE A 74 -12.13 2.15 -19.92
N ASP A 75 -12.59 1.34 -18.96
CA ASP A 75 -11.72 0.62 -18.05
C ASP A 75 -10.81 -0.34 -18.84
N GLU A 76 -9.51 -0.30 -18.59
CA GLU A 76 -8.53 -1.19 -19.22
C GLU A 76 -8.90 -2.66 -19.04
N ALA A 77 -9.61 -3.01 -17.98
CA ALA A 77 -10.09 -4.37 -17.70
C ALA A 77 -11.17 -4.85 -18.70
N ALA A 78 -11.85 -3.93 -19.39
CA ALA A 78 -12.87 -4.24 -20.39
C ALA A 78 -12.31 -4.45 -21.80
N LEU A 79 -10.99 -4.23 -21.99
CA LEU A 79 -10.32 -4.30 -23.28
C LEU A 79 -9.61 -5.64 -23.50
N ASP A 80 -9.61 -6.13 -24.74
CA ASP A 80 -8.75 -7.27 -25.09
C ASP A 80 -7.26 -6.85 -25.17
N LYS A 81 -6.33 -7.84 -25.21
CA LYS A 81 -4.88 -7.56 -25.20
C LYS A 81 -4.42 -6.64 -26.36
N SER A 82 -5.07 -6.71 -27.51
CA SER A 82 -4.74 -5.89 -28.67
C SER A 82 -5.24 -4.45 -28.49
N GLN A 83 -6.48 -4.32 -28.02
CA GLN A 83 -7.09 -3.02 -27.71
C GLN A 83 -6.35 -2.32 -26.56
N LEU A 84 -5.99 -3.06 -25.51
CA LEU A 84 -5.21 -2.54 -24.38
C LEU A 84 -3.84 -2.01 -24.83
N ARG A 85 -3.18 -2.73 -25.76
CA ARG A 85 -1.90 -2.26 -26.32
C ARG A 85 -2.08 -0.96 -27.11
N MET A 86 -3.10 -0.85 -27.92
CA MET A 86 -3.42 0.37 -28.68
C MET A 86 -3.71 1.56 -27.76
N VAL A 87 -4.50 1.36 -26.73
CA VAL A 87 -4.82 2.37 -25.72
C VAL A 87 -3.57 2.85 -24.99
N ARG A 88 -2.72 1.94 -24.53
CA ARG A 88 -1.47 2.28 -23.85
C ARG A 88 -0.44 2.96 -24.75
N ASP A 89 -0.36 2.55 -26.02
CA ASP A 89 0.51 3.19 -26.99
C ASP A 89 0.05 4.62 -27.29
N GLU A 90 -1.26 4.86 -27.32
CA GLU A 90 -1.81 6.21 -27.53
C GLU A 90 -1.62 7.12 -26.29
N MET A 91 -1.81 6.57 -25.06
CA MET A 91 -1.49 7.28 -23.84
C MET A 91 -0.01 7.70 -23.78
N ARG A 92 0.90 6.81 -24.18
CA ARG A 92 2.34 7.12 -24.30
C ARG A 92 2.62 8.18 -25.36
N ARG A 93 1.91 8.16 -26.49
CA ARG A 93 2.02 9.21 -27.52
C ARG A 93 1.56 10.55 -26.99
N ALA A 94 0.41 10.60 -26.31
CA ALA A 94 -0.12 11.82 -25.73
C ALA A 94 0.88 12.41 -24.70
N GLN A 95 1.48 11.59 -23.87
CA GLN A 95 2.48 12.02 -22.91
C GLN A 95 3.76 12.54 -23.59
N LYS A 96 4.28 11.82 -24.59
CA LYS A 96 5.44 12.27 -25.36
C LYS A 96 5.19 13.59 -26.07
N LEU A 97 4.00 13.82 -26.58
CA LEU A 97 3.60 15.05 -27.25
C LEU A 97 3.62 16.23 -26.28
N ALA A 98 3.12 16.02 -25.05
CA ALA A 98 3.18 17.02 -23.99
C ALA A 98 4.62 17.32 -23.54
N ASP A 99 5.46 16.29 -23.39
CA ASP A 99 6.88 16.45 -23.03
C ASP A 99 7.65 17.20 -24.13
N GLN A 100 7.36 16.90 -25.39
CA GLN A 100 7.94 17.59 -26.54
C GLN A 100 7.56 19.08 -26.58
N GLU A 101 6.28 19.41 -26.42
CA GLU A 101 5.84 20.81 -26.33
C GLU A 101 6.49 21.54 -25.16
N LYS A 102 6.60 20.87 -24.01
CA LYS A 102 7.29 21.43 -22.84
C LYS A 102 8.74 21.80 -23.14
N ILE A 103 9.47 20.90 -23.80
CA ILE A 103 10.87 21.14 -24.23
C ILE A 103 10.95 22.31 -25.22
N GLU A 104 10.07 22.33 -26.23
CA GLU A 104 10.05 23.43 -27.21
C GLU A 104 9.76 24.78 -26.56
N LEU A 105 8.82 24.84 -25.61
CA LEU A 105 8.50 26.05 -24.88
C LEU A 105 9.67 26.51 -24.01
N GLN A 106 10.40 25.58 -23.40
CA GLN A 106 11.59 25.86 -22.60
C GLN A 106 12.75 26.37 -23.45
N GLU A 107 12.97 25.80 -24.65
CA GLU A 107 13.97 26.30 -25.60
C GLU A 107 13.61 27.70 -26.11
N LYS A 108 12.35 27.96 -26.45
CA LYS A 108 11.87 29.32 -26.82
C LYS A 108 12.05 30.30 -25.66
N ALA A 109 11.84 29.88 -24.43
CA ALA A 109 12.07 30.70 -23.24
C ALA A 109 13.58 30.97 -23.03
N SER A 110 14.45 29.97 -23.25
CA SER A 110 15.92 30.12 -23.22
C SER A 110 16.41 31.15 -24.24
N MET A 111 15.92 31.11 -25.49
CA MET A 111 16.28 32.13 -26.51
C MET A 111 15.88 33.54 -26.10
N LYS A 112 14.62 33.72 -25.58
CA LYS A 112 14.17 35.01 -25.04
C LYS A 112 14.97 35.48 -23.85
N THR A 113 15.40 34.56 -23.00
CA THR A 113 16.26 34.83 -21.84
C THR A 113 17.61 35.34 -22.31
N ALA A 114 18.25 34.68 -23.27
CA ALA A 114 19.55 35.08 -23.81
C ALA A 114 19.49 36.47 -24.42
N GLU A 115 18.43 36.79 -25.18
CA GLU A 115 18.19 38.11 -25.75
C GLU A 115 18.01 39.19 -24.63
N ALA A 116 17.17 38.92 -23.64
CA ALA A 116 16.93 39.82 -22.51
C ALA A 116 18.21 40.05 -21.70
N TRP A 117 18.98 38.97 -21.47
CA TRP A 117 20.24 39.00 -20.72
C TRP A 117 21.31 39.85 -21.43
N SER A 118 21.41 39.77 -22.76
CA SER A 118 22.36 40.58 -23.54
C SER A 118 22.04 42.06 -23.47
N LYS A 119 20.78 42.44 -23.30
CA LYS A 119 20.30 43.85 -23.25
C LYS A 119 20.30 44.43 -21.82
N ALA A 120 20.33 43.58 -20.79
CA ALA A 120 20.33 43.99 -19.38
C ALA A 120 21.68 44.49 -18.94
N GLN A 121 21.71 45.48 -18.05
CA GLN A 121 22.93 46.04 -17.43
C GLN A 121 23.35 45.18 -16.22
N ASP A 122 24.63 45.22 -15.88
CA ASP A 122 25.07 44.58 -14.64
C ASP A 122 24.39 45.26 -13.44
N ALA A 123 24.05 44.47 -12.43
CA ALA A 123 23.31 44.97 -11.28
C ALA A 123 24.18 45.85 -10.40
N ASP A 124 23.63 47.03 -10.02
CA ASP A 124 24.26 47.93 -9.08
C ASP A 124 24.03 47.42 -7.64
N SER A 125 25.10 47.31 -6.83
CA SER A 125 25.02 46.94 -5.43
C SER A 125 24.15 47.90 -4.59
N ASN A 126 23.88 49.12 -5.08
CA ASN A 126 22.94 50.07 -4.47
C ASN A 126 21.47 49.77 -4.83
N HIS A 127 21.17 48.69 -5.57
CA HIS A 127 19.80 48.31 -5.86
C HIS A 127 19.04 48.07 -4.54
N GLN A 128 17.83 48.64 -4.43
CA GLN A 128 17.04 48.65 -3.18
C GLN A 128 16.88 47.28 -2.51
N TYR A 129 16.71 46.20 -3.31
CA TYR A 129 16.63 44.86 -2.77
C TYR A 129 17.93 44.38 -2.13
N LEU A 130 19.08 44.65 -2.79
CA LEU A 130 20.41 44.27 -2.29
C LEU A 130 20.78 45.01 -1.02
N VAL A 131 20.58 46.33 -1.00
CA VAL A 131 20.78 47.16 0.19
C VAL A 131 19.93 46.68 1.37
N ARG A 132 18.67 46.39 1.15
CA ARG A 132 17.77 45.90 2.20
C ARG A 132 18.20 44.53 2.73
N LYS A 133 18.73 43.69 1.87
CA LYS A 133 19.23 42.33 2.22
C LYS A 133 20.70 42.35 2.68
N GLY A 134 21.35 43.49 2.67
CA GLY A 134 22.74 43.69 3.13
C GLY A 134 23.77 42.89 2.33
N VAL A 135 23.53 42.63 1.04
CA VAL A 135 24.38 41.77 0.19
C VAL A 135 24.74 42.45 -1.12
N ASN A 136 25.84 42.03 -1.74
CA ASN A 136 26.31 42.57 -3.01
C ASN A 136 25.74 41.86 -4.22
N ALA A 137 26.00 42.41 -5.43
CA ALA A 137 25.63 41.84 -6.70
C ALA A 137 26.71 40.87 -7.19
N TYR A 138 26.40 39.60 -7.36
CA TYR A 138 27.31 38.56 -7.84
C TYR A 138 26.77 37.90 -9.13
N GLY A 139 27.28 38.28 -10.28
CA GLY A 139 26.93 37.68 -11.58
C GLY A 139 25.47 37.85 -11.96
N ILE A 140 24.80 38.88 -11.51
CA ILE A 140 23.39 39.19 -11.76
C ILE A 140 23.28 40.50 -12.52
N LYS A 141 22.14 40.67 -13.21
CA LYS A 141 21.86 41.88 -13.99
C LYS A 141 20.61 42.60 -13.48
N GLN A 142 20.39 43.79 -13.97
CA GLN A 142 19.20 44.60 -13.72
C GLN A 142 18.59 45.10 -15.04
N PHE A 143 17.28 45.20 -15.05
CA PHE A 143 16.52 45.66 -16.23
C PHE A 143 15.21 46.31 -15.81
N TYR A 144 14.69 47.16 -16.71
CA TYR A 144 13.44 47.85 -16.46
C TYR A 144 12.26 46.97 -16.86
N PHE A 145 11.36 46.71 -15.92
CA PHE A 145 10.16 45.92 -16.17
C PHE A 145 8.97 46.48 -15.37
N ASP A 146 7.84 46.71 -16.05
CA ASP A 146 6.58 47.17 -15.45
C ASP A 146 6.75 48.40 -14.53
N GLY A 147 7.57 49.38 -14.97
CA GLY A 147 7.85 50.60 -14.21
C GLY A 147 8.88 50.48 -13.12
N PHE A 148 9.48 49.32 -12.92
CA PHE A 148 10.45 49.05 -11.83
C PHE A 148 11.79 48.59 -12.40
N GLN A 149 12.88 49.00 -11.74
CA GLN A 149 14.18 48.44 -11.99
C GLN A 149 14.30 47.12 -11.20
N CYS A 150 14.22 45.99 -11.93
CA CYS A 150 14.21 44.65 -11.33
C CYS A 150 15.57 44.00 -11.46
N LEU A 151 15.92 43.11 -10.53
CA LEU A 151 17.07 42.23 -10.68
C LEU A 151 16.72 41.06 -11.59
N MET A 152 17.69 40.57 -12.33
CA MET A 152 17.64 39.38 -13.17
C MET A 152 18.70 38.40 -12.69
N ILE A 153 18.26 37.31 -12.04
CA ILE A 153 19.12 36.21 -11.56
C ILE A 153 19.08 35.10 -12.60
N PRO A 154 20.21 34.72 -13.24
CA PRO A 154 20.20 33.73 -14.32
C PRO A 154 20.06 32.32 -13.76
N LEU A 155 19.30 31.45 -14.47
CA LEU A 155 19.19 30.03 -14.23
C LEU A 155 19.97 29.29 -15.31
N MET A 156 21.08 28.67 -14.91
CA MET A 156 22.00 27.96 -15.79
C MET A 156 22.07 26.47 -15.44
N ASP A 157 22.40 25.63 -16.42
CA ASP A 157 22.75 24.23 -16.19
C ASP A 157 24.24 24.07 -15.88
N THR A 158 24.67 22.82 -15.71
CA THR A 158 26.06 22.46 -15.41
C THR A 158 27.05 22.75 -16.58
N GLU A 159 26.53 22.97 -17.77
CA GLU A 159 27.30 23.31 -18.98
C GLU A 159 27.39 24.85 -19.21
N GLY A 160 26.72 25.61 -18.32
CA GLY A 160 26.66 27.08 -18.40
C GLY A 160 25.62 27.61 -19.39
N LYS A 161 24.73 26.77 -19.94
CA LYS A 161 23.65 27.24 -20.80
C LYS A 161 22.59 27.98 -20.00
N LEU A 162 22.25 29.18 -20.44
CA LEU A 162 21.22 30.04 -19.84
C LEU A 162 19.83 29.60 -20.31
N TRP A 163 19.02 29.05 -19.38
CA TRP A 163 17.68 28.54 -19.65
C TRP A 163 16.54 29.49 -19.29
N SER A 164 16.71 30.22 -18.20
CA SER A 164 15.66 31.08 -17.66
C SER A 164 16.28 32.13 -16.73
N TYR A 165 15.44 32.96 -16.14
CA TYR A 165 15.83 33.86 -15.07
C TYR A 165 14.74 34.04 -14.04
N GLN A 166 15.15 34.34 -12.81
CA GLN A 166 14.25 34.82 -11.77
C GLN A 166 14.32 36.34 -11.75
N ARG A 167 13.15 37.00 -11.80
CA ARG A 167 13.04 38.45 -11.64
C ARG A 167 12.71 38.77 -10.19
N ILE A 168 13.42 39.73 -9.59
CA ILE A 168 13.18 40.23 -8.25
C ILE A 168 12.86 41.71 -8.32
N TYR A 169 11.69 42.09 -7.77
CA TYR A 169 11.27 43.50 -7.69
C TYR A 169 11.99 44.21 -6.52
N PRO A 170 12.22 45.53 -6.63
CA PRO A 170 12.95 46.31 -5.59
C PRO A 170 12.18 46.49 -4.29
N ASP A 171 10.86 46.47 -4.35
CA ASP A 171 9.96 46.78 -3.23
C ASP A 171 9.61 45.55 -2.36
N ASP A 172 8.91 45.79 -1.23
CA ASP A 172 8.52 44.79 -0.21
C ASP A 172 7.16 44.14 -0.48
N ARG A 173 6.70 44.09 -1.71
CA ARG A 173 5.43 43.39 -2.05
C ARG A 173 5.47 41.94 -1.57
N VAL A 174 4.32 41.40 -1.18
CA VAL A 174 4.19 40.05 -0.62
C VAL A 174 4.81 38.98 -1.54
N ASN A 175 4.73 39.16 -2.87
CA ASN A 175 5.41 38.31 -3.84
C ASN A 175 6.29 39.20 -4.72
N ASN A 176 7.57 39.25 -4.44
CA ASN A 176 8.53 40.05 -5.21
C ASN A 176 9.42 39.24 -6.14
N LYS A 177 9.32 37.88 -6.13
CA LYS A 177 10.15 36.97 -6.95
C LYS A 177 9.28 36.24 -7.98
N PHE A 178 9.63 36.29 -9.24
CA PHE A 178 8.89 35.65 -10.35
C PHE A 178 9.84 34.99 -11.32
N PHE A 179 9.48 33.80 -11.80
CA PHE A 179 10.17 33.14 -12.90
C PHE A 179 9.62 33.57 -14.27
N LEU A 180 10.47 33.46 -15.29
CA LEU A 180 10.03 33.64 -16.67
C LEU A 180 8.96 32.58 -17.01
N LYS A 181 7.86 33.01 -17.64
CA LYS A 181 6.78 32.07 -18.07
C LYS A 181 7.37 31.05 -19.07
N ASN A 182 7.07 29.79 -18.85
CA ASN A 182 7.55 28.61 -19.57
C ASN A 182 9.08 28.37 -19.47
N GLY A 183 9.81 29.11 -18.61
CA GLY A 183 11.20 28.87 -18.35
C GLY A 183 11.44 27.57 -17.55
N ARG A 184 12.48 26.85 -17.88
CA ARG A 184 12.95 25.72 -17.08
C ARG A 184 13.51 26.24 -15.76
N VAL A 185 13.24 25.51 -14.67
CA VAL A 185 13.75 25.77 -13.31
C VAL A 185 14.45 24.54 -12.74
N THR A 186 13.84 23.37 -12.93
CA THR A 186 14.30 22.10 -12.36
C THR A 186 15.73 21.76 -12.75
N GLY A 187 16.57 21.55 -11.74
CA GLY A 187 17.99 21.19 -11.89
C GLY A 187 18.90 22.35 -12.34
N LEU A 188 18.37 23.59 -12.40
CA LEU A 188 19.12 24.78 -12.73
C LEU A 188 19.50 25.59 -11.50
N PHE A 189 20.63 26.29 -11.58
CA PHE A 189 21.14 27.08 -10.46
C PHE A 189 21.85 28.34 -10.97
N HIS A 190 22.11 29.26 -10.06
CA HIS A 190 23.02 30.38 -10.21
C HIS A 190 24.22 30.19 -9.29
N THR A 191 25.43 30.50 -9.75
CA THR A 191 26.67 30.33 -8.98
C THR A 191 27.22 31.66 -8.52
N ILE A 192 27.54 31.78 -7.23
CA ILE A 192 28.19 32.91 -6.60
C ILE A 192 29.60 32.50 -6.17
N GLY A 193 30.59 33.27 -6.57
CA GLY A 193 32.01 33.03 -6.29
C GLY A 193 32.69 32.01 -7.20
N GLU A 194 34.02 31.97 -7.08
CA GLU A 194 34.84 31.03 -7.85
C GLU A 194 34.76 29.60 -7.25
N PRO A 195 34.99 28.55 -8.06
CA PRO A 195 34.96 27.19 -7.59
C PRO A 195 35.90 26.95 -6.41
N THR A 196 35.33 26.37 -5.31
CA THR A 196 36.07 26.00 -4.09
C THR A 196 35.91 24.50 -3.80
N PRO A 197 36.83 23.87 -3.03
CA PRO A 197 36.70 22.47 -2.63
C PRO A 197 35.42 22.18 -1.85
N THR A 198 34.96 23.14 -1.05
CA THR A 198 33.66 23.12 -0.38
C THR A 198 32.68 24.00 -1.15
N ARG A 199 31.53 23.48 -1.50
CA ARG A 199 30.42 24.18 -2.18
C ARG A 199 29.17 24.14 -1.35
N ILE A 200 28.44 25.25 -1.33
CA ILE A 200 27.21 25.40 -0.56
C ILE A 200 26.04 25.53 -1.55
N ILE A 201 24.89 24.94 -1.22
CA ILE A 201 23.64 25.14 -1.94
C ILE A 201 22.64 25.79 -1.00
N ALA A 202 22.01 26.87 -1.45
CA ALA A 202 20.99 27.60 -0.70
C ALA A 202 19.76 27.84 -1.57
N GLU A 203 18.61 28.06 -0.92
CA GLU A 203 17.35 28.29 -1.63
C GLU A 203 17.32 29.62 -2.36
N GLY A 204 17.64 30.72 -1.68
CA GLY A 204 17.47 32.07 -2.20
C GLY A 204 18.78 32.80 -2.53
N TYR A 205 18.70 33.79 -3.44
CA TYR A 205 19.88 34.60 -3.80
C TYR A 205 20.49 35.36 -2.60
N ALA A 206 19.67 36.02 -1.79
CA ALA A 206 20.17 36.78 -0.64
C ALA A 206 20.85 35.85 0.38
N THR A 207 20.25 34.71 0.68
CA THR A 207 20.81 33.67 1.55
C THR A 207 22.16 33.18 1.02
N ALA A 208 22.25 32.90 -0.30
CA ALA A 208 23.48 32.44 -0.95
C ALA A 208 24.59 33.53 -0.96
N ALA A 209 24.25 34.79 -1.18
CA ALA A 209 25.19 35.88 -1.12
C ALA A 209 25.74 36.10 0.30
N SER A 210 24.90 36.06 1.33
CA SER A 210 25.32 36.11 2.73
C SER A 210 26.26 34.97 3.13
N LEU A 211 25.98 33.76 2.64
CA LEU A 211 26.84 32.58 2.83
C LEU A 211 28.20 32.77 2.17
N HIS A 212 28.21 33.24 0.92
CA HIS A 212 29.45 33.54 0.22
C HIS A 212 30.30 34.62 0.93
N GLU A 213 29.69 35.74 1.31
CA GLU A 213 30.37 36.85 2.00
C GLU A 213 30.90 36.43 3.39
N SER A 214 30.22 35.52 4.06
CA SER A 214 30.64 35.04 5.39
C SER A 214 31.73 33.97 5.34
N THR A 215 31.77 33.12 4.29
CA THR A 215 32.64 31.95 4.25
C THR A 215 33.72 31.99 3.17
N GLY A 216 33.50 32.77 2.09
CA GLY A 216 34.37 32.77 0.89
C GLY A 216 34.15 31.53 0.00
N HIS A 217 33.21 30.63 0.35
CA HIS A 217 32.94 29.43 -0.46
C HIS A 217 32.09 29.74 -1.70
N CYS A 218 32.23 28.90 -2.72
CA CYS A 218 31.34 28.88 -3.86
C CYS A 218 29.92 28.45 -3.43
N VAL A 219 28.91 29.27 -3.78
CA VAL A 219 27.52 29.01 -3.37
C VAL A 219 26.62 28.93 -4.60
N HIS A 220 25.77 27.92 -4.64
CA HIS A 220 24.80 27.70 -5.69
C HIS A 220 23.39 28.04 -5.20
N VAL A 221 22.67 28.88 -5.93
CA VAL A 221 21.27 29.26 -5.65
C VAL A 221 20.35 28.27 -6.33
N ALA A 222 19.52 27.57 -5.58
CA ALA A 222 18.56 26.59 -6.11
C ALA A 222 17.16 27.17 -6.44
N PHE A 223 16.90 28.42 -6.03
CA PHE A 223 15.69 29.21 -6.27
C PHE A 223 14.41 28.79 -5.52
N ASN A 224 14.28 27.56 -5.11
CA ASN A 224 13.20 27.07 -4.23
C ASN A 224 13.61 25.74 -3.57
N SER A 225 12.93 25.40 -2.46
CA SER A 225 13.20 24.20 -1.65
C SER A 225 13.08 22.89 -2.45
N HIS A 226 12.09 22.77 -3.34
CA HIS A 226 11.89 21.56 -4.17
C HIS A 226 13.01 21.31 -5.18
N ASN A 227 13.78 22.35 -5.54
CA ASN A 227 14.87 22.25 -6.50
C ASN A 227 16.23 21.92 -5.86
N LEU A 228 16.33 21.99 -4.52
CA LEU A 228 17.58 21.71 -3.80
C LEU A 228 18.17 20.34 -4.14
N GLN A 229 17.36 19.30 -4.18
CA GLN A 229 17.80 17.95 -4.48
C GLN A 229 18.33 17.82 -5.90
N GLN A 230 17.58 18.29 -6.90
CA GLN A 230 17.98 18.21 -8.32
C GLN A 230 19.26 19.02 -8.60
N VAL A 231 19.44 20.16 -7.94
CA VAL A 231 20.68 20.96 -8.04
C VAL A 231 21.83 20.22 -7.39
N ALA A 232 21.65 19.67 -6.18
CA ALA A 232 22.67 18.89 -5.48
C ALA A 232 23.12 17.66 -6.28
N GLU A 233 22.17 16.90 -6.85
CA GLU A 233 22.46 15.76 -7.70
C GLU A 233 23.16 16.16 -9.00
N SER A 234 22.77 17.27 -9.62
CA SER A 234 23.40 17.79 -10.83
C SER A 234 24.85 18.21 -10.57
N ILE A 235 25.13 18.90 -9.47
CA ILE A 235 26.49 19.28 -9.07
C ILE A 235 27.32 18.04 -8.73
N ARG A 236 26.75 17.07 -7.98
CA ARG A 236 27.44 15.85 -7.60
C ARG A 236 27.82 14.98 -8.81
N ARG A 237 26.98 14.97 -9.85
CA ARG A 237 27.25 14.23 -11.09
C ARG A 237 28.49 14.76 -11.83
N VAL A 238 28.70 16.06 -11.84
CA VAL A 238 29.83 16.71 -12.53
C VAL A 238 31.06 16.82 -11.61
N HIS A 239 30.85 16.96 -10.32
CA HIS A 239 31.86 17.16 -9.29
C HIS A 239 31.68 16.18 -8.14
N SER A 240 32.13 14.94 -8.33
CA SER A 240 31.96 13.82 -7.36
C SER A 240 32.75 14.01 -6.07
N ASP A 241 33.88 14.74 -6.13
CA ASP A 241 34.90 14.87 -5.09
C ASP A 241 34.78 16.12 -4.22
N VAL A 242 33.89 17.07 -4.58
CA VAL A 242 33.71 18.29 -3.78
C VAL A 242 32.94 18.02 -2.49
N GLU A 243 33.31 18.71 -1.43
CA GLU A 243 32.50 18.75 -0.22
C GLU A 243 31.26 19.61 -0.47
N LEU A 244 30.07 19.03 -0.31
CA LEU A 244 28.82 19.70 -0.56
C LEU A 244 28.06 19.94 0.76
N ILE A 245 27.58 21.16 0.98
CA ILE A 245 26.79 21.57 2.12
C ILE A 245 25.46 22.12 1.62
N ILE A 246 24.34 21.63 2.16
CA ILE A 246 23.02 22.22 1.94
C ILE A 246 22.74 23.18 3.09
N ALA A 247 22.57 24.46 2.80
CA ALA A 247 22.14 25.47 3.75
C ALA A 247 20.60 25.52 3.75
N ALA A 248 19.99 25.04 4.81
CA ALA A 248 18.54 24.95 4.95
C ALA A 248 17.93 26.29 5.38
N ASP A 249 16.75 26.59 4.87
CA ASP A 249 15.88 27.57 5.49
C ASP A 249 15.11 26.87 6.65
N ASP A 250 15.01 27.50 7.80
CA ASP A 250 14.32 26.99 8.99
C ASP A 250 12.95 27.67 9.14
N ASP A 251 11.99 27.17 8.37
CA ASP A 251 10.59 27.64 8.35
C ASP A 251 9.82 27.19 9.60
N TRP A 252 10.40 27.38 10.76
CA TRP A 252 10.00 26.84 12.07
C TRP A 252 8.53 27.11 12.48
N LYS A 253 7.86 28.08 11.88
CA LYS A 253 6.43 28.37 12.09
C LYS A 253 5.51 27.72 11.05
N ALA A 254 6.04 27.27 9.93
CA ALA A 254 5.25 26.60 8.90
C ALA A 254 5.08 25.12 9.28
N GLU A 255 3.87 24.59 9.08
CA GLU A 255 3.58 23.18 9.31
C GLU A 255 4.53 22.30 8.50
N GLY A 256 5.23 21.38 9.18
CA GLY A 256 6.20 20.46 8.57
C GLY A 256 7.55 21.09 8.20
N ASN A 257 7.83 22.37 8.52
CA ASN A 257 9.08 23.09 8.22
C ASN A 257 9.62 22.74 6.81
N PRO A 258 8.96 23.20 5.74
CA PRO A 258 9.24 22.75 4.37
C PRO A 258 10.69 23.02 3.94
N GLY A 259 11.27 24.18 4.31
CA GLY A 259 12.66 24.51 3.99
C GLY A 259 13.63 23.47 4.53
N LEU A 260 13.55 23.16 5.82
CA LEU A 260 14.38 22.13 6.45
C LEU A 260 14.11 20.73 5.91
N THR A 261 12.84 20.38 5.67
CA THR A 261 12.44 19.07 5.16
C THR A 261 13.05 18.79 3.79
N TYR A 262 12.94 19.72 2.84
CA TYR A 262 13.52 19.55 1.52
C TYR A 262 15.04 19.62 1.51
N ALA A 263 15.65 20.47 2.34
CA ALA A 263 17.10 20.54 2.49
C ALA A 263 17.67 19.22 3.05
N THR A 264 17.01 18.63 4.05
CA THR A 264 17.39 17.32 4.60
C THR A 264 17.33 16.21 3.54
N LYS A 265 16.24 16.14 2.77
CA LYS A 265 16.11 15.18 1.65
C LYS A 265 17.23 15.39 0.60
N ALA A 266 17.51 16.63 0.24
CA ALA A 266 18.58 16.97 -0.71
C ALA A 266 19.95 16.53 -0.19
N ALA A 267 20.25 16.76 1.11
CA ALA A 267 21.50 16.35 1.74
C ALA A 267 21.66 14.83 1.76
N GLN A 268 20.60 14.09 2.13
CA GLN A 268 20.59 12.62 2.12
C GLN A 268 20.77 12.03 0.71
N ALA A 269 20.05 12.57 -0.28
CA ALA A 269 20.12 12.08 -1.66
C ALA A 269 21.49 12.30 -2.29
N SER A 270 22.17 13.42 -1.99
CA SER A 270 23.46 13.81 -2.57
C SER A 270 24.69 13.46 -1.73
N GLY A 271 24.51 12.96 -0.51
CA GLY A 271 25.59 12.74 0.46
C GLY A 271 26.25 14.04 0.93
N ALA A 272 25.51 15.15 0.85
CA ALA A 272 25.98 16.45 1.34
C ALA A 272 25.84 16.58 2.85
N LYS A 273 26.59 17.51 3.46
CA LYS A 273 26.35 17.96 4.82
C LYS A 273 25.13 18.90 4.85
N LEU A 274 24.47 18.98 5.99
CA LEU A 274 23.36 19.89 6.25
C LEU A 274 23.82 20.96 7.24
N SER A 275 23.49 22.21 6.97
CA SER A 275 23.65 23.32 7.90
C SER A 275 22.32 24.03 8.09
N ILE A 276 21.99 24.34 9.34
CA ILE A 276 20.75 25.01 9.73
C ILE A 276 21.14 26.31 10.45
N PRO A 277 20.46 27.47 10.18
CA PRO A 277 20.75 28.71 10.88
C PRO A 277 20.42 28.57 12.37
N THR A 278 21.42 28.78 13.23
CA THR A 278 21.31 28.64 14.69
C THR A 278 21.52 29.99 15.35
N TRP A 279 20.54 30.47 16.08
CA TRP A 279 20.49 31.79 16.69
C TRP A 279 21.02 31.76 18.12
N GLN A 280 21.89 32.69 18.45
CA GLN A 280 22.44 32.82 19.79
C GLN A 280 21.66 33.85 20.65
N VAL A 281 20.93 34.75 20.04
CA VAL A 281 20.16 35.81 20.69
C VAL A 281 18.69 35.47 20.77
N ASN A 282 18.05 35.65 21.92
CA ASN A 282 16.62 35.40 22.14
C ASN A 282 15.66 36.36 21.39
N ASN A 283 16.12 37.05 20.36
CA ASN A 283 15.38 38.06 19.60
C ASN A 283 14.96 37.62 18.19
N ARG A 284 14.92 36.33 17.91
CA ARG A 284 14.45 35.79 16.63
C ARG A 284 12.97 36.12 16.42
N LYS A 285 12.65 36.84 15.34
CA LYS A 285 11.27 37.14 14.93
C LYS A 285 10.66 35.95 14.18
N GLU A 286 9.32 35.91 14.09
CA GLU A 286 8.60 34.83 13.40
C GLU A 286 9.01 34.60 11.93
N LYS A 287 9.42 35.67 11.25
CA LYS A 287 9.83 35.68 9.84
C LYS A 287 11.33 35.51 9.60
N ASP A 288 12.12 35.35 10.65
CA ASP A 288 13.56 35.15 10.51
C ASP A 288 13.81 33.66 10.38
N THR A 289 14.06 33.21 9.15
CA THR A 289 14.09 31.78 8.81
C THR A 289 15.35 31.32 8.09
N ASP A 290 16.12 32.27 7.49
CA ASP A 290 17.24 31.92 6.62
C ASP A 290 18.60 32.49 7.09
N PHE A 291 19.68 32.08 6.41
CA PHE A 291 21.03 32.57 6.73
C PHE A 291 21.24 34.05 6.40
N ASN A 292 20.42 34.67 5.55
CA ASN A 292 20.48 36.13 5.36
C ASN A 292 19.91 36.85 6.58
N ASP A 293 18.83 36.34 7.16
CA ASP A 293 18.30 36.90 8.41
C ASP A 293 19.30 36.77 9.57
N LEU A 294 19.96 35.58 9.68
CA LEU A 294 21.04 35.39 10.66
C LEU A 294 22.21 36.34 10.42
N TYR A 295 22.62 36.55 9.15
CA TYR A 295 23.64 37.47 8.75
C TYR A 295 23.35 38.93 9.18
N LEU A 296 22.10 39.36 8.96
CA LEU A 296 21.67 40.72 9.34
C LEU A 296 21.56 40.93 10.84
N ILE A 297 21.27 39.92 11.63
CA ILE A 297 21.02 40.00 13.08
C ILE A 297 22.31 39.75 13.86
N GLU A 298 23.09 38.74 13.55
CA GLU A 298 24.23 38.27 14.31
C GLU A 298 25.57 38.40 13.57
N GLY A 299 25.53 38.83 12.30
CA GLY A 299 26.71 39.10 11.48
C GLY A 299 27.33 37.85 10.82
N PRO A 300 28.38 38.08 9.99
CA PRO A 300 29.00 37.05 9.19
C PRO A 300 29.66 35.91 9.97
N GLN A 301 30.14 36.19 11.19
CA GLN A 301 30.79 35.16 12.00
C GLN A 301 29.79 34.10 12.48
N ALA A 302 28.54 34.49 12.82
CA ALA A 302 27.50 33.55 13.19
C ALA A 302 27.14 32.59 12.02
N VAL A 303 26.99 33.12 10.82
CA VAL A 303 26.79 32.36 9.59
C VAL A 303 27.94 31.37 9.35
N LYS A 304 29.18 31.83 9.43
CA LYS A 304 30.37 31.00 9.29
C LYS A 304 30.41 29.86 10.31
N ASN A 305 30.12 30.15 11.57
CA ASN A 305 30.08 29.14 12.62
C ASN A 305 29.05 28.04 12.37
N CYS A 306 27.89 28.37 11.77
CA CYS A 306 26.88 27.36 11.37
C CYS A 306 27.38 26.47 10.22
N ILE A 307 28.06 27.05 9.23
CA ILE A 307 28.62 26.29 8.10
C ILE A 307 29.78 25.39 8.55
N ASP A 308 30.65 25.88 9.41
CA ASP A 308 31.78 25.11 9.95
C ASP A 308 31.31 23.92 10.82
N ARG A 309 30.09 24.00 11.37
CA ARG A 309 29.43 22.92 12.14
C ARG A 309 28.49 22.06 11.30
N ALA A 310 28.48 22.19 9.95
CA ALA A 310 27.64 21.40 9.09
C ALA A 310 27.96 19.89 9.24
N GLU A 311 26.95 19.10 9.51
CA GLU A 311 27.08 17.66 9.77
C GLU A 311 26.49 16.86 8.61
N ARG A 312 27.04 15.67 8.35
CA ARG A 312 26.40 14.74 7.42
C ARG A 312 25.12 14.21 8.05
N THR A 313 24.03 14.35 7.34
CA THR A 313 22.82 13.57 7.61
C THR A 313 23.16 12.13 7.29
N GLU A 314 23.29 11.27 8.30
CA GLU A 314 23.81 9.92 8.17
C GLU A 314 23.08 9.15 7.06
N LYS A 315 23.84 8.84 6.02
CA LYS A 315 23.69 7.66 5.18
C LYS A 315 24.91 6.78 5.42
N ASP A 316 24.65 5.56 5.82
CA ASP A 316 25.52 4.42 6.05
C ASP A 316 26.96 4.52 5.57
N SER A 317 27.88 4.29 6.49
CA SER A 317 29.26 3.88 6.24
C SER A 317 29.37 2.38 6.32
N ILE A 318 29.54 1.72 5.16
CA ILE A 318 30.04 0.34 5.06
C ILE A 318 31.53 0.36 5.36
N SER A 319 31.95 -0.22 6.48
CA SER A 319 33.23 -0.93 6.61
C SER A 319 33.30 -1.72 7.92
N THR A 320 33.49 -3.00 7.77
CA THR A 320 33.81 -4.08 8.71
C THR A 320 35.14 -3.87 9.48
N PRO A 321 35.53 -4.71 10.48
CA PRO A 321 34.80 -5.42 11.52
C PRO A 321 35.34 -5.27 12.96
N GLY A 322 34.49 -5.58 13.91
CA GLY A 322 34.93 -6.13 15.18
C GLY A 322 35.28 -5.21 16.32
N ARG A 323 34.33 -5.02 17.26
CA ARG A 323 34.68 -4.98 18.69
C ARG A 323 33.46 -5.27 19.60
N LYS A 324 33.79 -6.08 20.57
CA LYS A 324 32.94 -6.66 21.60
C LYS A 324 32.16 -5.64 22.43
N SER A 325 30.95 -6.04 22.79
CA SER A 325 30.08 -5.41 23.76
C SER A 325 30.77 -5.06 25.08
N ASN A 326 30.62 -3.85 25.53
CA ASN A 326 30.70 -3.49 26.93
C ASN A 326 29.48 -2.66 27.30
N ARG A 327 28.50 -3.32 27.92
CA ARG A 327 27.43 -2.65 28.66
C ARG A 327 28.09 -1.88 29.80
N LYS A 328 28.11 -0.56 29.74
CA LYS A 328 28.32 0.29 30.91
C LYS A 328 26.98 0.91 31.30
N ASN A 329 26.57 0.60 32.51
CA ASN A 329 25.52 1.30 33.22
C ASN A 329 25.82 2.79 33.22
N LEU A 330 24.99 3.59 32.57
CA LEU A 330 25.03 5.05 32.65
C LEU A 330 24.08 5.49 33.76
N ASN A 331 24.67 5.81 34.92
CA ASN A 331 24.00 6.60 35.95
C ASN A 331 23.84 8.02 35.41
N PHE A 332 22.62 8.53 35.42
CA PHE A 332 22.30 9.92 35.16
C PHE A 332 22.92 10.81 36.27
N ASN A 333 24.02 11.46 35.98
CA ASN A 333 24.46 12.61 36.74
C ASN A 333 23.83 13.88 36.19
N LYS A 334 23.22 14.62 37.07
CA LYS A 334 22.44 15.85 36.87
C LYS A 334 23.30 17.13 36.63
N ASP A 335 24.47 17.02 36.05
CA ASP A 335 25.33 18.16 35.84
C ASP A 335 26.03 18.10 34.48
N ASP A 336 25.26 18.30 33.40
CA ASP A 336 25.78 18.82 32.12
C ASP A 336 24.62 19.50 31.37
N ASP A 337 24.55 20.80 31.50
CA ASP A 337 23.55 21.70 30.89
C ASP A 337 23.86 21.91 29.38
N LYS A 338 23.61 20.89 28.54
CA LYS A 338 23.44 21.05 27.10
C LYS A 338 22.06 20.52 26.73
N SER A 339 21.13 21.44 26.48
CA SER A 339 19.77 21.11 26.09
C SER A 339 19.79 20.26 24.79
N SER A 340 19.67 18.94 24.93
CA SER A 340 19.44 18.06 23.80
C SER A 340 18.07 18.36 23.17
N SER A 341 17.93 18.18 21.85
CA SER A 341 16.65 18.44 21.16
C SER A 341 15.54 17.54 21.69
N GLN A 342 14.29 17.98 21.63
CA GLN A 342 13.13 17.14 22.02
C GLN A 342 13.13 15.81 21.28
N ALA A 343 13.49 15.79 19.99
CA ALA A 343 13.60 14.57 19.19
C ALA A 343 14.68 13.63 19.76
N THR A 344 15.86 14.16 20.12
CA THR A 344 16.92 13.37 20.75
C THR A 344 16.48 12.79 22.09
N ASN A 345 15.81 13.60 22.93
CA ASN A 345 15.28 13.13 24.21
C ASN A 345 14.24 12.01 24.04
N LEU A 346 13.35 12.12 23.04
CA LEU A 346 12.38 11.10 22.71
C LEU A 346 13.07 9.79 22.27
N VAL A 347 14.11 9.87 21.44
CA VAL A 347 14.88 8.69 21.00
C VAL A 347 15.59 8.05 22.19
N MET A 348 16.32 8.83 22.99
CA MET A 348 17.01 8.32 24.19
C MET A 348 16.04 7.69 25.19
N LEU A 349 14.85 8.29 25.36
CA LEU A 349 13.80 7.77 26.24
C LEU A 349 13.28 6.43 25.75
N ALA A 350 13.06 6.30 24.43
CA ALA A 350 12.63 5.04 23.81
C ALA A 350 13.74 3.97 23.90
N GLU A 351 14.99 4.27 23.57
CA GLU A 351 16.11 3.33 23.67
C GLU A 351 16.36 2.86 25.11
N ALA A 352 16.12 3.71 26.12
CA ALA A 352 16.26 3.35 27.52
C ALA A 352 15.15 2.41 28.03
N ARG A 353 13.95 2.45 27.42
CA ARG A 353 12.75 1.75 27.91
C ARG A 353 12.22 0.67 26.98
N CYS A 354 12.68 0.64 25.72
CA CYS A 354 12.17 -0.25 24.69
C CYS A 354 13.29 -1.13 24.11
N GLU A 355 12.92 -2.34 23.73
CA GLU A 355 13.67 -3.17 22.79
C GLU A 355 13.22 -2.79 21.38
N LEU A 356 14.17 -2.50 20.49
CA LEU A 356 13.92 -2.17 19.08
C LEU A 356 14.43 -3.29 18.19
N PHE A 357 13.60 -3.79 17.29
CA PHE A 357 13.94 -4.92 16.42
C PHE A 357 13.11 -4.89 15.13
N THR A 358 13.44 -5.74 14.16
CA THR A 358 12.65 -5.93 12.95
C THR A 358 11.99 -7.30 12.91
N ASP A 359 10.90 -7.41 12.17
CA ASP A 359 10.37 -8.73 11.79
C ASP A 359 11.02 -9.25 10.49
N HIS A 360 10.63 -10.45 10.06
CA HIS A 360 11.14 -11.08 8.84
C HIS A 360 10.73 -10.36 7.53
N ASN A 361 9.79 -9.43 7.59
CA ASN A 361 9.40 -8.58 6.46
C ASN A 361 10.14 -7.23 6.46
N GLY A 362 11.05 -7.00 7.43
CA GLY A 362 11.77 -5.74 7.59
C GLY A 362 10.96 -4.62 8.24
N GLU A 363 9.79 -4.92 8.81
CA GLU A 363 8.99 -3.96 9.58
C GLU A 363 9.63 -3.74 10.96
N ALA A 364 9.72 -2.47 11.35
CA ALA A 364 10.32 -2.08 12.63
C ALA A 364 9.30 -2.13 13.76
N HIS A 365 9.69 -2.78 14.84
CA HIS A 365 8.88 -3.00 16.03
C HIS A 365 9.57 -2.51 17.29
N THR A 366 8.76 -2.21 18.29
CA THR A 366 9.21 -1.86 19.62
C THR A 366 8.50 -2.73 20.66
N ARG A 367 9.23 -3.11 21.71
CA ARG A 367 8.74 -3.91 22.84
C ARG A 367 9.16 -3.26 24.13
N PHE A 368 8.21 -3.06 25.05
CA PHE A 368 8.46 -2.42 26.34
C PHE A 368 7.58 -3.02 27.44
N SER A 369 8.06 -2.91 28.68
CA SER A 369 7.30 -3.33 29.86
C SER A 369 6.37 -2.20 30.32
N LEU A 370 5.14 -2.54 30.63
CA LEU A 370 4.16 -1.64 31.22
C LEU A 370 3.60 -2.34 32.46
N GLU A 371 3.92 -1.81 33.67
CA GLU A 371 3.54 -2.40 34.95
C GLU A 371 3.81 -3.90 35.01
N ASP A 372 2.78 -4.76 34.83
CA ASP A 372 2.89 -6.20 35.01
C ASP A 372 2.98 -7.01 33.70
N HIS A 373 2.97 -6.34 32.52
CA HIS A 373 2.99 -7.00 31.22
C HIS A 373 3.90 -6.35 30.21
N ILE A 374 4.10 -7.02 29.07
CA ILE A 374 4.97 -6.54 27.99
C ILE A 374 4.13 -6.28 26.75
N GLU A 375 4.23 -5.08 26.21
CA GLU A 375 3.56 -4.66 24.98
C GLU A 375 4.49 -4.60 23.80
N THR A 376 3.98 -4.92 22.61
CA THR A 376 4.73 -4.84 21.36
C THR A 376 3.91 -4.16 20.27
N TYR A 377 4.48 -3.12 19.69
CA TYR A 377 3.84 -2.35 18.61
C TYR A 377 4.79 -2.13 17.44
N ARG A 378 4.22 -1.83 16.26
CA ARG A 378 5.01 -1.23 15.18
C ARG A 378 5.45 0.16 15.60
N ILE A 379 6.70 0.53 15.33
CA ILE A 379 7.23 1.86 15.66
C ILE A 379 6.42 2.98 14.97
N SER A 380 5.88 2.71 13.78
CA SER A 380 5.03 3.65 13.02
C SER A 380 3.59 3.74 13.53
N SER A 381 3.16 2.93 14.52
CA SER A 381 1.78 2.90 15.00
C SER A 381 1.43 4.11 15.88
N SER A 382 0.16 4.52 15.86
CA SER A 382 -0.36 5.56 16.77
C SER A 382 -0.19 5.17 18.24
N MET A 383 -0.39 3.88 18.58
CA MET A 383 -0.27 3.38 19.95
C MET A 383 1.12 3.61 20.56
N PHE A 384 2.18 3.30 19.82
CA PHE A 384 3.53 3.59 20.27
C PHE A 384 3.80 5.10 20.38
N ARG A 385 3.28 5.87 19.44
CA ARG A 385 3.40 7.33 19.44
C ARG A 385 2.75 7.95 20.67
N ASP A 386 1.54 7.50 21.03
CA ASP A 386 0.81 7.95 22.21
C ASP A 386 1.54 7.56 23.51
N TRP A 387 2.05 6.33 23.56
CA TRP A 387 2.87 5.87 24.68
C TRP A 387 4.14 6.72 24.85
N LEU A 388 4.87 6.97 23.76
CA LEU A 388 6.11 7.75 23.81
C LEU A 388 5.83 9.21 24.20
N ALA A 389 4.71 9.78 23.74
CA ALA A 389 4.30 11.13 24.16
C ALA A 389 3.98 11.19 25.67
N LYS A 390 3.27 10.16 26.21
CA LYS A 390 3.00 10.01 27.64
C LYS A 390 4.30 9.90 28.45
N GLN A 391 5.23 9.06 28.00
CA GLN A 391 6.52 8.85 28.67
C GLN A 391 7.36 10.14 28.69
N PHE A 392 7.34 10.90 27.59
CA PHE A 392 8.01 12.18 27.51
C PHE A 392 7.40 13.22 28.47
N TRP A 393 6.06 13.26 28.56
CA TRP A 393 5.35 14.11 29.52
C TRP A 393 5.70 13.75 30.98
N GLU A 394 5.71 12.48 31.32
CA GLU A 394 6.03 11.98 32.67
C GLU A 394 7.48 12.29 33.07
N THR A 395 8.40 12.32 32.09
CA THR A 395 9.84 12.55 32.32
C THR A 395 10.21 14.02 32.31
N GLU A 396 9.74 14.78 31.32
CA GLU A 396 10.14 16.16 31.05
C GLU A 396 9.11 17.19 31.50
N SER A 397 7.89 16.78 31.83
CA SER A 397 6.74 17.67 32.09
C SER A 397 6.48 18.67 30.94
N LYS A 398 6.82 18.26 29.71
CA LYS A 398 6.65 19.04 28.47
C LYS A 398 5.90 18.22 27.42
N VAL A 399 5.13 18.91 26.57
CA VAL A 399 4.47 18.27 25.43
C VAL A 399 5.48 18.17 24.28
N PRO A 400 5.70 16.98 23.69
CA PRO A 400 6.57 16.84 22.53
C PRO A 400 5.90 17.50 21.30
N GLY A 401 6.67 18.31 20.56
CA GLY A 401 6.21 18.86 19.29
C GLY A 401 6.05 17.77 18.22
N GLU A 402 5.08 17.95 17.32
CA GLU A 402 4.77 16.98 16.25
C GLU A 402 6.00 16.66 15.39
N SER A 403 6.79 17.68 15.03
CA SER A 403 8.04 17.51 14.27
C SER A 403 9.07 16.70 15.05
N ALA A 404 9.23 16.94 16.36
CA ALA A 404 10.16 16.19 17.20
C ALA A 404 9.75 14.72 17.31
N MET A 405 8.45 14.46 17.48
CA MET A 405 7.89 13.10 17.51
C MET A 405 8.11 12.39 16.18
N SER A 406 7.83 13.04 15.05
CA SER A 406 8.02 12.45 13.71
C SER A 406 9.50 12.12 13.44
N SER A 407 10.43 13.02 13.82
CA SER A 407 11.87 12.79 13.70
C SER A 407 12.33 11.64 14.60
N ALA A 408 11.82 11.56 15.82
CA ALA A 408 12.12 10.46 16.74
C ALA A 408 11.63 9.11 16.20
N ILE A 409 10.38 9.02 15.70
CA ILE A 409 9.84 7.81 15.09
C ILE A 409 10.67 7.37 13.87
N THR A 410 11.08 8.31 13.01
CA THR A 410 11.94 8.00 11.85
C THR A 410 13.30 7.46 12.30
N THR A 411 13.91 8.07 13.30
CA THR A 411 15.19 7.63 13.86
C THR A 411 15.09 6.24 14.50
N LEU A 412 14.04 6.00 15.32
CA LEU A 412 13.80 4.70 15.95
C LEU A 412 13.54 3.59 14.91
N ASN A 413 12.82 3.89 13.81
CA ASN A 413 12.70 2.97 12.68
C ASN A 413 14.08 2.62 12.07
N GLY A 414 14.94 3.62 11.89
CA GLY A 414 16.30 3.41 11.42
C GLY A 414 17.11 2.53 12.38
N ILE A 415 17.10 2.85 13.66
CA ILE A 415 17.79 2.07 14.69
C ILE A 415 17.32 0.60 14.69
N ALA A 416 15.99 0.36 14.68
CA ALA A 416 15.44 -0.99 14.63
C ALA A 416 15.89 -1.77 13.38
N LYS A 417 15.90 -1.11 12.20
CA LYS A 417 16.24 -1.74 10.92
C LYS A 417 17.72 -2.09 10.79
N PHE A 418 18.60 -1.31 11.41
CA PHE A 418 20.05 -1.48 11.25
C PHE A 418 20.77 -2.09 12.45
N ASN A 419 20.06 -2.37 13.55
CA ASN A 419 20.62 -3.08 14.71
C ASN A 419 20.81 -4.59 14.52
N ASN A 420 20.44 -5.16 13.37
CA ASN A 420 20.51 -6.58 13.04
C ASN A 420 19.78 -7.52 14.04
N ASP A 421 18.84 -7.02 14.83
CA ASP A 421 17.97 -7.81 15.70
C ASP A 421 16.67 -8.14 14.94
N GLN A 422 16.62 -9.34 14.37
CA GLN A 422 15.45 -9.82 13.64
C GLN A 422 14.73 -10.89 14.46
N ARG A 423 13.44 -10.63 14.76
CA ARG A 423 12.61 -11.53 15.58
C ARG A 423 11.34 -11.95 14.84
N LYS A 424 10.88 -13.16 15.13
CA LYS A 424 9.61 -13.64 14.60
C LYS A 424 8.47 -13.02 15.38
N VAL A 425 7.57 -12.36 14.65
CA VAL A 425 6.39 -11.67 15.18
C VAL A 425 5.13 -12.33 14.66
N PHE A 426 4.13 -12.45 15.52
CA PHE A 426 2.86 -13.07 15.20
C PHE A 426 1.70 -12.09 15.38
N GLN A 427 0.60 -12.41 14.73
CA GLN A 427 -0.65 -11.70 14.85
C GLN A 427 -1.75 -12.71 15.19
N ARG A 428 -2.41 -12.56 16.34
CA ARG A 428 -3.45 -13.41 16.91
C ARG A 428 -3.01 -14.86 17.19
N VAL A 429 -2.39 -15.56 16.25
CA VAL A 429 -1.96 -16.95 16.40
C VAL A 429 -0.47 -17.07 16.11
N GLY A 430 0.27 -17.75 16.98
CA GLY A 430 1.70 -18.02 16.86
C GLY A 430 2.02 -19.50 16.97
N LYS A 431 3.20 -19.91 16.50
CA LYS A 431 3.76 -21.25 16.71
C LYS A 431 5.23 -21.15 17.04
N LEU A 432 5.61 -21.78 18.16
CA LEU A 432 7.01 -21.95 18.56
C LEU A 432 7.22 -23.42 18.90
N GLU A 433 8.16 -24.06 18.19
CA GLU A 433 8.37 -25.51 18.26
C GLU A 433 7.06 -26.28 18.00
N ASP A 434 6.65 -27.18 18.90
CA ASP A 434 5.41 -27.97 18.78
C ASP A 434 4.22 -27.35 19.50
N LYS A 435 4.36 -26.13 20.04
CA LYS A 435 3.31 -25.41 20.76
C LYS A 435 2.68 -24.32 19.91
N TYR A 436 1.40 -24.15 20.08
CA TYR A 436 0.61 -23.06 19.49
C TYR A 436 0.25 -22.03 20.55
N TYR A 437 0.11 -20.81 20.12
CA TYR A 437 -0.16 -19.67 21.00
C TYR A 437 -1.27 -18.83 20.40
N LEU A 438 -2.32 -18.54 21.20
CA LEU A 438 -3.45 -17.70 20.81
C LEU A 438 -3.46 -16.46 21.69
N ASP A 439 -3.23 -15.28 21.08
CA ASP A 439 -3.29 -14.00 21.76
C ASP A 439 -4.72 -13.65 22.14
N LEU A 440 -5.02 -13.48 23.44
CA LEU A 440 -6.34 -13.03 23.91
C LEU A 440 -6.63 -11.59 23.50
N ALA A 441 -5.64 -10.80 23.22
CA ALA A 441 -5.72 -9.37 22.94
C ALA A 441 -6.46 -8.60 24.06
N ASP A 442 -6.38 -9.07 25.29
CA ASP A 442 -6.88 -8.41 26.49
C ASP A 442 -5.91 -7.32 26.99
N GLU A 443 -6.34 -6.57 28.00
CA GLU A 443 -5.52 -5.47 28.56
C GLU A 443 -4.23 -5.97 29.21
N GLN A 444 -4.20 -7.21 29.73
CA GLN A 444 -3.05 -7.81 30.37
C GLN A 444 -2.08 -8.49 29.39
N TRP A 445 -2.33 -8.47 28.10
CA TRP A 445 -1.52 -9.12 27.07
C TRP A 445 -1.34 -10.63 27.26
N ARG A 446 -2.34 -11.28 27.87
CA ARG A 446 -2.33 -12.70 28.10
C ARG A 446 -2.49 -13.51 26.82
N THR A 447 -1.93 -14.70 26.84
CA THR A 447 -1.89 -15.62 25.71
C THR A 447 -2.24 -17.02 26.16
N ILE A 448 -3.00 -17.76 25.35
CA ILE A 448 -3.25 -19.18 25.57
C ILE A 448 -2.12 -19.97 24.91
N GLU A 449 -1.34 -20.72 25.71
CA GLU A 449 -0.43 -21.78 25.22
C GLU A 449 -1.22 -23.05 25.02
N ILE A 450 -1.05 -23.72 23.87
CA ILE A 450 -1.73 -24.97 23.50
C ILE A 450 -0.65 -25.98 23.12
N SER A 451 -0.65 -27.14 23.77
CA SER A 451 0.31 -28.22 23.57
C SER A 451 -0.40 -29.57 23.56
N ASP A 452 0.35 -30.62 23.39
CA ASP A 452 -0.12 -32.01 23.52
C ASP A 452 -0.64 -32.35 24.93
N SER A 453 -0.15 -31.69 25.97
CA SER A 453 -0.55 -31.89 27.37
C SER A 453 -1.75 -31.07 27.82
N GLY A 454 -2.30 -30.21 26.96
CA GLY A 454 -3.43 -29.34 27.25
C GLY A 454 -3.18 -27.88 26.87
N TRP A 455 -4.06 -27.00 27.35
CA TRP A 455 -3.91 -25.55 27.18
C TRP A 455 -3.89 -24.82 28.54
N ARG A 456 -3.26 -23.64 28.56
CA ARG A 456 -3.21 -22.76 29.74
C ARG A 456 -3.03 -21.31 29.33
N VAL A 457 -3.49 -20.40 30.19
CA VAL A 457 -3.29 -18.97 30.02
C VAL A 457 -1.93 -18.57 30.59
N LEU A 458 -1.15 -17.80 29.82
CA LEU A 458 0.17 -17.24 30.18
C LEU A 458 0.11 -15.72 30.23
N GLU A 459 0.71 -15.13 31.26
CA GLU A 459 0.92 -13.67 31.35
C GLU A 459 2.13 -13.21 30.51
N ASN A 460 3.17 -14.03 30.44
CA ASN A 460 4.41 -13.74 29.72
C ASN A 460 4.70 -14.85 28.68
N PRO A 461 4.15 -14.76 27.46
CA PRO A 461 4.37 -15.78 26.45
C PRO A 461 5.80 -15.71 25.88
N PRO A 462 6.39 -16.86 25.48
CA PRO A 462 7.70 -16.92 24.86
C PRO A 462 7.71 -16.44 23.40
N VAL A 463 6.55 -16.10 22.85
CA VAL A 463 6.34 -15.58 21.49
C VAL A 463 5.99 -14.10 21.52
N ILE A 464 6.25 -13.40 20.43
CA ILE A 464 5.99 -11.97 20.31
C ILE A 464 4.74 -11.77 19.47
N PHE A 465 3.71 -11.17 20.07
CA PHE A 465 2.51 -10.74 19.34
C PHE A 465 2.55 -9.24 19.10
N VAL A 466 2.07 -8.83 17.92
CA VAL A 466 1.82 -7.41 17.58
C VAL A 466 0.32 -7.19 17.47
N ARG A 467 -0.17 -6.20 18.20
CA ARG A 467 -1.57 -5.82 18.22
C ARG A 467 -1.81 -4.58 17.37
N THR A 468 -2.97 -4.53 16.76
CA THR A 468 -3.47 -3.36 16.02
C THR A 468 -4.64 -2.73 16.77
N SER A 469 -4.87 -1.44 16.56
CA SER A 469 -5.98 -0.70 17.19
C SER A 469 -7.37 -1.22 16.82
N SER A 470 -7.49 -2.06 15.80
CA SER A 470 -8.74 -2.68 15.36
C SER A 470 -9.01 -4.04 16.00
N MET A 471 -8.03 -4.68 16.64
CA MET A 471 -8.24 -5.96 17.33
C MET A 471 -9.15 -5.79 18.52
N ARG A 472 -10.01 -6.79 18.74
CA ARG A 472 -10.84 -6.96 19.95
C ARG A 472 -10.37 -8.18 20.72
N SER A 473 -10.65 -8.19 22.02
CA SER A 473 -10.31 -9.31 22.90
C SER A 473 -11.15 -10.56 22.62
N LEU A 474 -10.49 -11.72 22.73
CA LEU A 474 -11.15 -13.00 22.96
C LEU A 474 -11.57 -13.09 24.43
N PRO A 475 -12.62 -13.85 24.74
CA PRO A 475 -12.99 -14.08 26.13
C PRO A 475 -11.97 -14.98 26.81
N GLU A 476 -11.87 -14.88 28.13
CA GLU A 476 -11.12 -15.84 28.92
C GLU A 476 -11.83 -17.19 28.87
N PRO A 477 -11.14 -18.31 28.50
CA PRO A 477 -11.79 -19.61 28.43
C PRO A 477 -12.21 -20.09 29.81
N LYS A 478 -13.30 -20.84 29.89
CA LYS A 478 -13.80 -21.50 31.12
C LYS A 478 -13.08 -22.83 31.34
N GLU A 479 -13.07 -23.30 32.57
CA GLU A 479 -12.51 -24.62 32.89
C GLU A 479 -13.18 -25.78 32.13
N LYS A 480 -14.47 -25.65 31.79
CA LYS A 480 -15.22 -26.66 31.02
C LYS A 480 -15.80 -26.06 29.77
N GLY A 481 -15.46 -26.66 28.62
CA GLY A 481 -16.00 -26.32 27.33
C GLY A 481 -17.31 -27.02 26.99
N ASP A 482 -18.12 -26.43 26.12
CA ASP A 482 -19.34 -26.99 25.56
C ASP A 482 -19.45 -26.63 24.07
N LEU A 483 -19.17 -27.63 23.19
CA LEU A 483 -19.23 -27.42 21.75
C LEU A 483 -20.67 -27.31 21.22
N ASP A 484 -21.64 -27.93 21.90
CA ASP A 484 -23.02 -27.94 21.42
C ASP A 484 -23.64 -26.55 21.43
N LEU A 485 -23.18 -25.68 22.31
CA LEU A 485 -23.58 -24.27 22.34
C LEU A 485 -23.27 -23.55 21.04
N LEU A 486 -22.19 -23.93 20.33
CA LEU A 486 -21.77 -23.33 19.04
C LEU A 486 -22.90 -23.36 18.02
N TRP A 487 -23.63 -24.48 17.96
CA TRP A 487 -24.64 -24.73 16.94
C TRP A 487 -25.95 -23.95 17.18
N ASN A 488 -26.08 -23.27 18.30
CA ASN A 488 -27.20 -22.35 18.58
C ASN A 488 -26.97 -20.99 17.85
N TYR A 489 -25.72 -20.68 17.49
CA TYR A 489 -25.33 -19.38 16.95
C TYR A 489 -24.83 -19.43 15.53
N ILE A 490 -24.61 -20.62 14.98
CA ILE A 490 -24.07 -20.86 13.63
C ILE A 490 -25.05 -21.76 12.87
N ASN A 491 -25.70 -21.19 11.86
CA ASN A 491 -26.72 -21.86 11.07
C ASN A 491 -26.09 -22.72 9.95
N ILE A 492 -25.49 -23.86 10.32
CA ILE A 492 -24.88 -24.82 9.40
C ILE A 492 -25.61 -26.17 9.49
N PRO A 493 -25.91 -26.85 8.36
CA PRO A 493 -26.46 -28.19 8.34
C PRO A 493 -25.64 -29.17 9.18
N LYS A 494 -26.32 -30.11 9.84
CA LYS A 494 -25.65 -31.05 10.74
C LYS A 494 -24.52 -31.83 10.07
N GLU A 495 -24.71 -32.22 8.83
CA GLU A 495 -23.75 -32.92 8.00
C GLU A 495 -22.46 -32.13 7.70
N ASP A 496 -22.55 -30.81 7.63
CA ASP A 496 -21.42 -29.93 7.31
C ASP A 496 -20.73 -29.35 8.58
N ARG A 497 -21.25 -29.63 9.80
CA ARG A 497 -20.72 -29.08 11.07
C ARG A 497 -19.26 -29.42 11.34
N PHE A 498 -18.84 -30.66 11.04
CA PHE A 498 -17.46 -31.07 11.25
C PHE A 498 -16.52 -30.55 10.17
N LEU A 499 -17.00 -30.26 8.95
CA LEU A 499 -16.23 -29.54 7.94
C LEU A 499 -15.94 -28.11 8.40
N LEU A 500 -16.94 -27.43 8.95
CA LEU A 500 -16.74 -26.08 9.53
C LEU A 500 -15.82 -26.13 10.75
N LEU A 501 -16.00 -27.12 11.65
CA LEU A 501 -15.13 -27.28 12.82
C LEU A 501 -13.67 -27.48 12.40
N ALA A 502 -13.42 -28.30 11.36
CA ALA A 502 -12.09 -28.45 10.81
C ALA A 502 -11.51 -27.12 10.31
N TRP A 503 -12.31 -26.29 9.64
CA TRP A 503 -11.89 -24.97 9.19
C TRP A 503 -11.57 -24.01 10.35
N ILE A 504 -12.39 -23.99 11.41
CA ILE A 504 -12.16 -23.17 12.60
C ILE A 504 -10.83 -23.57 13.28
N LEU A 505 -10.60 -24.87 13.47
CA LEU A 505 -9.38 -25.37 14.12
C LEU A 505 -8.14 -25.19 13.25
N GLU A 506 -8.26 -25.23 11.89
CA GLU A 506 -7.18 -24.89 10.99
C GLU A 506 -6.72 -23.44 11.17
N CYS A 507 -7.62 -22.52 11.47
CA CYS A 507 -7.25 -21.12 11.76
C CYS A 507 -6.33 -20.96 13.00
N PHE A 508 -6.31 -21.93 13.93
CA PHE A 508 -5.37 -21.95 15.05
C PHE A 508 -4.01 -22.54 14.69
N ARG A 509 -3.89 -23.18 13.52
CA ARG A 509 -2.60 -23.66 13.01
C ARG A 509 -1.87 -22.54 12.24
N ARG A 510 -0.55 -22.67 12.15
CA ARG A 510 0.30 -21.76 11.38
C ARG A 510 1.26 -22.58 10.51
N ASN A 511 1.66 -21.99 9.40
CA ASN A 511 2.56 -22.57 8.39
C ASN A 511 1.90 -23.69 7.56
N THR A 512 0.58 -23.75 7.51
CA THR A 512 -0.21 -24.64 6.64
C THR A 512 -1.12 -23.77 5.76
N PRO A 513 -1.41 -24.17 4.50
CA PRO A 513 -2.32 -23.43 3.65
C PRO A 513 -3.72 -23.36 4.26
N ASP A 514 -4.31 -22.17 4.28
CA ASP A 514 -5.63 -21.93 4.84
C ASP A 514 -6.72 -22.07 3.75
N PRO A 515 -7.69 -23.00 3.85
CA PRO A 515 -8.80 -23.04 2.90
C PRO A 515 -9.71 -21.82 3.06
N ILE A 516 -10.28 -21.37 1.95
CA ILE A 516 -11.27 -20.29 1.94
C ILE A 516 -12.60 -20.85 2.38
N LEU A 517 -13.28 -20.18 3.31
CA LEU A 517 -14.65 -20.52 3.71
C LEU A 517 -15.63 -19.65 2.94
N GLU A 518 -16.47 -20.28 2.11
CA GLU A 518 -17.55 -19.61 1.40
C GLU A 518 -18.89 -20.01 2.00
N LEU A 519 -19.64 -19.01 2.51
CA LEU A 519 -20.96 -19.17 3.10
C LEU A 519 -22.02 -18.68 2.11
N THR A 520 -22.81 -19.59 1.57
CA THR A 520 -23.90 -19.29 0.63
C THR A 520 -25.27 -19.53 1.26
N GLY A 521 -26.33 -19.10 0.59
CA GLY A 521 -27.71 -19.35 1.01
C GLY A 521 -28.64 -18.19 0.67
N GLU A 522 -29.94 -18.44 0.76
CA GLU A 522 -30.98 -17.46 0.46
C GLU A 522 -30.96 -16.25 1.41
N GLN A 523 -31.68 -15.20 1.02
CA GLN A 523 -31.90 -14.06 1.91
C GLN A 523 -32.66 -14.50 3.17
N GLY A 524 -32.12 -14.18 4.35
CA GLY A 524 -32.71 -14.56 5.63
C GLY A 524 -32.21 -15.91 6.19
N SER A 525 -31.14 -16.49 5.63
CA SER A 525 -30.48 -17.68 6.18
C SER A 525 -29.46 -17.40 7.31
N GLY A 526 -29.28 -16.13 7.73
CA GLY A 526 -28.38 -15.79 8.83
C GLY A 526 -26.90 -15.76 8.48
N LYS A 527 -26.52 -15.65 7.18
CA LYS A 527 -25.11 -15.64 6.73
C LYS A 527 -24.21 -14.64 7.44
N SER A 528 -24.62 -13.38 7.49
CA SER A 528 -23.82 -12.32 8.12
C SER A 528 -23.63 -12.56 9.61
N LEU A 529 -24.65 -13.08 10.30
CA LEU A 529 -24.54 -13.41 11.73
C LEU A 529 -23.59 -14.62 11.94
N THR A 530 -23.77 -15.68 11.17
CA THR A 530 -22.87 -16.85 11.17
C THR A 530 -21.44 -16.45 10.90
N HIS A 531 -21.19 -15.65 9.86
CA HIS A 531 -19.88 -15.12 9.51
C HIS A 531 -19.27 -14.31 10.66
N ASN A 532 -20.06 -13.38 11.24
CA ASN A 532 -19.61 -12.55 12.35
C ASN A 532 -19.23 -13.41 13.58
N ASN A 533 -20.08 -14.38 13.94
CA ASN A 533 -19.84 -15.25 15.09
C ASN A 533 -18.61 -16.16 14.91
N ILE A 534 -18.40 -16.71 13.70
CA ILE A 534 -17.18 -17.48 13.40
C ILE A 534 -15.95 -16.59 13.59
N ARG A 535 -15.99 -15.37 13.08
CA ARG A 535 -14.86 -14.44 13.23
C ARG A 535 -14.63 -14.06 14.70
N ASP A 536 -15.68 -13.80 15.45
CA ASP A 536 -15.59 -13.43 16.86
C ASP A 536 -15.00 -14.56 17.72
N LEU A 537 -15.11 -15.81 17.32
CA LEU A 537 -14.46 -16.95 17.99
C LEU A 537 -12.96 -17.05 17.74
N ILE A 538 -12.46 -16.51 16.63
CA ILE A 538 -11.06 -16.73 16.20
C ILE A 538 -10.28 -15.43 16.24
N ASP A 539 -10.78 -14.37 15.57
CA ASP A 539 -10.09 -13.09 15.37
C ASP A 539 -11.08 -11.92 15.40
N PRO A 540 -11.71 -11.63 16.58
CA PRO A 540 -12.63 -10.52 16.73
C PRO A 540 -11.97 -9.19 16.39
N ASN A 541 -12.71 -8.34 15.67
CA ASN A 541 -12.23 -7.06 15.18
C ASN A 541 -13.31 -5.99 15.34
N LYS A 542 -12.94 -4.71 15.39
CA LYS A 542 -13.91 -3.59 15.42
C LYS A 542 -14.79 -3.55 14.18
N VAL A 543 -14.24 -3.99 13.04
CA VAL A 543 -14.95 -4.15 11.76
C VAL A 543 -14.79 -5.59 11.31
N ASN A 544 -15.70 -6.46 11.79
CA ASN A 544 -15.65 -7.89 11.47
C ASN A 544 -15.95 -8.18 10.00
N LEU A 545 -16.90 -7.50 9.41
CA LEU A 545 -17.38 -7.75 8.06
C LEU A 545 -17.03 -6.55 7.18
N ARG A 546 -16.51 -6.81 5.99
CA ARG A 546 -16.06 -5.79 5.03
C ARG A 546 -16.61 -6.11 3.64
N SER A 547 -16.94 -5.07 2.88
CA SER A 547 -17.22 -5.22 1.45
C SER A 547 -15.95 -5.60 0.67
N VAL A 548 -16.13 -6.22 -0.50
CA VAL A 548 -15.02 -6.53 -1.41
C VAL A 548 -14.39 -5.23 -1.90
N PRO A 549 -13.08 -5.05 -1.78
CA PRO A 549 -12.41 -3.89 -2.33
C PRO A 549 -12.39 -3.94 -3.88
N GLU A 550 -12.39 -2.77 -4.51
CA GLU A 550 -12.32 -2.69 -5.98
C GLU A 550 -10.94 -3.12 -6.51
N LYS A 551 -9.88 -2.75 -5.82
CA LYS A 551 -8.50 -3.07 -6.21
C LYS A 551 -7.98 -4.25 -5.38
N ARG A 552 -7.24 -5.16 -6.03
CA ARG A 552 -6.62 -6.29 -5.35
C ARG A 552 -5.60 -5.86 -4.28
N GLU A 553 -4.93 -4.71 -4.47
CA GLU A 553 -3.97 -4.14 -3.53
C GLU A 553 -4.63 -3.85 -2.18
N ASP A 554 -5.84 -3.33 -2.19
CA ASP A 554 -6.61 -2.97 -1.00
C ASP A 554 -7.04 -4.20 -0.17
N LEU A 555 -7.01 -5.40 -0.77
CA LEU A 555 -7.25 -6.66 -0.04
C LEU A 555 -6.11 -6.97 0.95
N PHE A 556 -4.88 -6.61 0.60
CA PHE A 556 -3.71 -6.92 1.43
C PHE A 556 -3.55 -5.97 2.63
N VAL A 557 -4.18 -4.79 2.59
CA VAL A 557 -4.17 -3.86 3.73
C VAL A 557 -4.82 -4.49 4.97
N PRO A 558 -6.10 -4.94 4.93
CA PRO A 558 -6.70 -5.63 6.08
C PRO A 558 -5.98 -6.95 6.40
N ALA A 559 -5.46 -7.68 5.41
CA ALA A 559 -4.70 -8.91 5.62
C ALA A 559 -3.39 -8.68 6.42
N GLY A 560 -2.79 -7.49 6.33
CA GLY A 560 -1.64 -7.08 7.14
C GLY A 560 -1.99 -6.72 8.60
N HIS A 561 -3.28 -6.51 8.90
CA HIS A 561 -3.75 -6.03 10.20
C HIS A 561 -4.69 -6.98 10.93
N SER A 562 -5.07 -8.10 10.34
CA SER A 562 -5.98 -9.11 10.90
C SER A 562 -5.50 -10.51 10.54
N LEU A 563 -5.80 -11.49 11.38
CA LEU A 563 -5.58 -12.91 11.06
C LEU A 563 -6.54 -13.34 9.96
N ILE A 564 -7.85 -13.03 10.09
CA ILE A 564 -8.87 -13.42 9.14
C ILE A 564 -9.22 -12.25 8.21
N VAL A 565 -9.29 -12.53 6.91
CA VAL A 565 -9.85 -11.63 5.92
C VAL A 565 -11.33 -12.00 5.70
N SER A 566 -12.22 -11.05 5.96
CA SER A 566 -13.68 -11.24 5.86
C SER A 566 -14.27 -10.38 4.75
N LEU A 567 -15.01 -11.00 3.83
CA LEU A 567 -15.68 -10.33 2.72
C LEU A 567 -17.18 -10.63 2.76
N GLU A 568 -17.99 -9.58 2.91
CA GLU A 568 -19.44 -9.68 3.11
C GLU A 568 -20.24 -9.28 1.87
N ASN A 569 -21.40 -9.91 1.69
CA ASN A 569 -22.38 -9.60 0.63
C ASN A 569 -21.75 -9.59 -0.78
N VAL A 570 -20.92 -10.58 -1.01
CA VAL A 570 -20.21 -10.71 -2.29
C VAL A 570 -21.18 -11.21 -3.35
N SER A 571 -21.39 -10.44 -4.40
CA SER A 571 -22.20 -10.83 -5.57
C SER A 571 -21.34 -11.34 -6.72
N ARG A 572 -20.08 -10.89 -6.80
CA ARG A 572 -19.14 -11.27 -7.84
C ARG A 572 -17.70 -11.01 -7.42
N LEU A 573 -16.77 -11.88 -7.84
CA LEU A 573 -15.32 -11.67 -7.70
C LEU A 573 -14.68 -11.53 -9.08
N SER A 574 -13.89 -10.48 -9.29
CA SER A 574 -13.10 -10.34 -10.51
C SER A 574 -12.02 -11.44 -10.59
N PRO A 575 -11.55 -11.81 -11.80
CA PRO A 575 -10.47 -12.79 -11.93
C PRO A 575 -9.22 -12.44 -11.14
N SER A 576 -8.83 -11.16 -11.13
CA SER A 576 -7.66 -10.67 -10.36
C SER A 576 -7.87 -10.79 -8.84
N MET A 577 -9.09 -10.59 -8.36
CA MET A 577 -9.44 -10.78 -6.95
C MET A 577 -9.37 -12.26 -6.55
N GLN A 578 -9.87 -13.16 -7.40
CA GLN A 578 -9.77 -14.60 -7.17
C GLN A 578 -8.32 -15.08 -7.13
N ASP A 579 -7.43 -14.52 -7.99
CA ASP A 579 -5.99 -14.82 -7.94
C ASP A 579 -5.33 -14.29 -6.66
N ALA A 580 -5.74 -13.10 -6.18
CA ALA A 580 -5.26 -12.55 -4.91
C ALA A 580 -5.70 -13.40 -3.70
N LEU A 581 -6.93 -13.92 -3.70
CA LEU A 581 -7.43 -14.82 -2.68
C LEU A 581 -6.69 -16.17 -2.69
N CYS A 582 -6.36 -16.72 -3.87
CA CYS A 582 -5.49 -17.90 -4.00
C CYS A 582 -4.12 -17.65 -3.34
N SER A 583 -3.54 -16.45 -3.57
CA SER A 583 -2.24 -16.09 -2.99
C SER A 583 -2.31 -15.96 -1.48
N LEU A 584 -3.37 -15.37 -0.92
CA LEU A 584 -3.59 -15.26 0.53
C LEU A 584 -3.75 -16.63 1.20
N SER A 585 -4.51 -17.55 0.56
CA SER A 585 -4.75 -18.89 1.07
C SER A 585 -3.46 -19.72 1.22
N THR A 586 -2.50 -19.56 0.32
CA THR A 586 -1.30 -20.41 0.24
C THR A 586 0.01 -19.72 0.61
N GLY A 587 -0.03 -18.46 1.02
CA GLY A 587 1.16 -17.71 1.41
C GLY A 587 1.96 -17.17 0.24
N GLY A 588 1.31 -16.86 -0.88
CA GLY A 588 1.92 -16.20 -2.02
C GLY A 588 2.37 -14.77 -1.69
N GLY A 589 3.50 -14.34 -2.25
CA GLY A 589 3.96 -12.96 -2.15
C GLY A 589 3.09 -12.02 -2.99
N PHE A 590 2.71 -10.90 -2.41
CA PHE A 590 2.15 -9.78 -3.14
C PHE A 590 3.23 -8.71 -3.26
N ALA A 591 3.53 -8.33 -4.49
CA ALA A 591 4.47 -7.27 -4.78
C ALA A 591 3.70 -6.07 -5.34
N ALA A 592 3.79 -4.94 -4.67
CA ALA A 592 3.28 -3.65 -5.14
C ALA A 592 4.42 -2.64 -5.15
N ARG A 593 4.34 -1.68 -6.05
CA ARG A 593 5.26 -0.53 -6.01
C ARG A 593 4.96 0.31 -4.79
N GLY A 594 6.00 0.68 -4.04
CA GLY A 594 5.89 1.63 -2.94
C GLY A 594 5.25 2.93 -3.42
N LEU A 595 4.28 3.45 -2.68
CA LEU A 595 3.46 4.62 -3.07
C LEU A 595 4.28 5.91 -3.31
N TYR A 596 5.59 5.94 -2.99
CA TYR A 596 6.45 7.14 -3.10
C TYR A 596 7.89 6.84 -3.56
N THR A 597 8.22 5.59 -3.96
CA THR A 597 9.55 5.21 -4.43
C THR A 597 9.45 4.54 -5.80
N ASN A 598 10.09 5.11 -6.83
CA ASN A 598 10.03 4.58 -8.20
C ASN A 598 10.79 3.26 -8.41
N ASP A 599 11.59 2.81 -7.45
CA ASP A 599 12.48 1.65 -7.59
C ASP A 599 12.38 0.62 -6.44
N GLU A 600 11.54 0.85 -5.40
CA GLU A 600 11.36 -0.11 -4.33
C GLU A 600 10.06 -0.89 -4.50
N GLU A 601 10.20 -2.20 -4.64
CA GLU A 601 9.11 -3.15 -4.64
C GLU A 601 8.76 -3.48 -3.18
N PHE A 602 7.54 -3.14 -2.76
CA PHE A 602 7.02 -3.55 -1.46
C PHE A 602 6.50 -4.99 -1.58
N VAL A 603 7.24 -5.94 -1.04
CA VAL A 603 6.86 -7.36 -1.05
C VAL A 603 6.21 -7.72 0.27
N LEU A 604 4.92 -8.01 0.26
CA LEU A 604 4.20 -8.60 1.39
C LEU A 604 4.02 -10.10 1.16
N LYS A 605 4.59 -10.91 2.02
CA LYS A 605 4.32 -12.35 2.07
C LYS A 605 3.33 -12.60 3.20
N LEU A 606 2.05 -12.74 2.84
CA LEU A 606 0.97 -12.98 3.81
C LEU A 606 0.26 -14.28 3.49
N GLN A 607 -0.10 -14.99 4.55
CA GLN A 607 -0.98 -16.15 4.51
C GLN A 607 -2.07 -15.93 5.54
N ARG A 608 -3.33 -16.00 5.09
CA ARG A 608 -4.50 -15.67 5.91
C ARG A 608 -5.70 -16.53 5.57
N PRO A 609 -6.41 -17.06 6.58
CA PRO A 609 -7.75 -17.58 6.37
C PRO A 609 -8.69 -16.51 5.81
N VAL A 610 -9.55 -16.90 4.91
CA VAL A 610 -10.51 -16.01 4.25
C VAL A 610 -11.92 -16.53 4.47
N ILE A 611 -12.85 -15.67 4.86
CA ILE A 611 -14.30 -15.96 4.89
C ILE A 611 -15.01 -15.05 3.88
N ILE A 612 -15.86 -15.65 3.06
CA ILE A 612 -16.69 -14.94 2.08
C ILE A 612 -18.14 -15.32 2.32
N ASN A 613 -19.06 -14.35 2.29
CA ASN A 613 -20.49 -14.68 2.25
C ASN A 613 -21.20 -14.02 1.07
N GLY A 614 -22.17 -14.73 0.52
CA GLY A 614 -22.96 -14.30 -0.64
C GLY A 614 -24.28 -15.04 -0.75
N ILE A 615 -25.16 -14.60 -1.67
CA ILE A 615 -26.42 -15.31 -1.94
C ILE A 615 -26.14 -16.59 -2.72
N ALA A 616 -25.22 -16.54 -3.69
CA ALA A 616 -24.78 -17.66 -4.52
C ALA A 616 -23.27 -17.83 -4.42
N GLY A 617 -22.75 -18.97 -4.87
CA GLY A 617 -21.31 -19.19 -4.98
C GLY A 617 -20.66 -18.17 -5.92
N VAL A 618 -19.63 -17.48 -5.42
CA VAL A 618 -18.92 -16.42 -6.15
C VAL A 618 -17.54 -16.86 -6.62
N VAL A 619 -17.07 -17.98 -6.09
CA VAL A 619 -15.82 -18.62 -6.50
C VAL A 619 -16.08 -19.37 -7.80
N THR A 620 -15.45 -18.94 -8.89
CA THR A 620 -15.72 -19.47 -10.26
C THR A 620 -14.49 -20.05 -10.95
N ARG A 621 -13.29 -19.78 -10.43
CA ARG A 621 -12.05 -20.32 -11.01
C ARG A 621 -11.70 -21.65 -10.35
N ALA A 622 -11.40 -22.66 -11.16
CA ALA A 622 -11.07 -24.00 -10.69
C ALA A 622 -9.95 -24.02 -9.64
N ASP A 623 -8.93 -23.18 -9.81
CA ASP A 623 -7.81 -23.08 -8.88
C ASP A 623 -8.22 -22.58 -7.49
N LEU A 624 -9.19 -21.67 -7.41
CA LEU A 624 -9.74 -21.15 -6.16
C LEU A 624 -10.75 -22.13 -5.57
N LEU A 625 -11.60 -22.76 -6.41
CA LEU A 625 -12.55 -23.81 -6.00
C LEU A 625 -11.85 -24.97 -5.28
N ASP A 626 -10.70 -25.39 -5.79
CA ASP A 626 -9.86 -26.42 -5.17
C ASP A 626 -9.32 -26.07 -3.78
N ARG A 627 -9.42 -24.81 -3.40
CA ARG A 627 -8.99 -24.27 -2.09
C ARG A 627 -10.16 -23.78 -1.25
N THR A 628 -11.39 -23.96 -1.70
CA THR A 628 -12.59 -23.43 -1.06
C THR A 628 -13.40 -24.54 -0.41
N LEU A 629 -13.86 -24.27 0.80
CA LEU A 629 -14.89 -25.01 1.49
C LEU A 629 -16.19 -24.20 1.37
N SER A 630 -17.14 -24.67 0.55
CA SER A 630 -18.43 -23.99 0.32
C SER A 630 -19.51 -24.61 1.18
N LEU A 631 -20.11 -23.82 2.08
CA LEU A 631 -21.19 -24.27 2.98
C LEU A 631 -22.45 -23.48 2.68
N GLU A 632 -23.56 -24.21 2.44
CA GLU A 632 -24.85 -23.61 2.17
C GLU A 632 -25.69 -23.56 3.46
N LEU A 633 -26.10 -22.36 3.84
CA LEU A 633 -26.88 -22.13 5.04
C LEU A 633 -28.38 -22.31 4.74
N PRO A 634 -29.09 -23.18 5.49
CA PRO A 634 -30.51 -23.33 5.33
C PRO A 634 -31.27 -22.06 5.73
N ARG A 635 -32.46 -21.88 5.19
CA ARG A 635 -33.36 -20.81 5.58
C ARG A 635 -33.76 -20.96 7.04
N LEU A 636 -33.71 -19.83 7.79
CA LEU A 636 -34.18 -19.84 9.17
C LEU A 636 -35.71 -19.93 9.21
N GLU A 637 -36.22 -20.91 9.91
CA GLU A 637 -37.67 -21.09 10.14
C GLU A 637 -38.20 -20.03 11.09
N GLU A 638 -37.46 -19.72 12.14
CA GLU A 638 -37.81 -18.71 13.15
C GLU A 638 -36.74 -17.62 13.21
N ARG A 639 -37.19 -16.39 13.43
CA ARG A 639 -36.30 -15.22 13.58
C ARG A 639 -36.31 -14.77 15.05
N GLN A 640 -35.14 -14.62 15.61
CA GLN A 640 -34.91 -14.01 16.90
C GLN A 640 -34.35 -12.60 16.77
N SER A 641 -34.51 -11.78 17.81
CA SER A 641 -33.88 -10.46 17.84
C SER A 641 -32.37 -10.59 17.80
N SER A 642 -31.73 -9.80 16.93
CA SER A 642 -30.26 -9.81 16.82
C SER A 642 -29.56 -9.43 18.12
N SER A 643 -30.11 -8.53 18.91
CA SER A 643 -29.58 -8.15 20.25
C SER A 643 -29.57 -9.32 21.22
N THR A 644 -30.70 -10.04 21.32
CA THR A 644 -30.83 -11.20 22.23
C THR A 644 -29.82 -12.31 21.83
N LEU A 645 -29.67 -12.58 20.53
CA LEU A 645 -28.73 -13.58 20.06
C LEU A 645 -27.27 -13.15 20.33
N CYS A 646 -26.91 -11.87 20.13
CA CYS A 646 -25.60 -11.37 20.45
C CYS A 646 -25.25 -11.44 21.93
N GLU A 647 -26.20 -11.07 22.82
CA GLU A 647 -26.01 -11.16 24.29
C GLU A 647 -25.85 -12.63 24.74
N ALA A 648 -26.65 -13.52 24.20
CA ALA A 648 -26.55 -14.95 24.48
C ALA A 648 -25.21 -15.53 23.98
N PHE A 649 -24.78 -15.15 22.79
CA PHE A 649 -23.50 -15.56 22.22
C PHE A 649 -22.32 -15.10 23.08
N GLU A 650 -22.26 -13.82 23.46
CA GLU A 650 -21.17 -13.29 24.29
C GLU A 650 -21.10 -13.99 25.67
N ARG A 651 -22.23 -14.36 26.27
CA ARG A 651 -22.30 -15.14 27.51
C ARG A 651 -21.72 -16.54 27.35
N ASP A 652 -22.01 -17.21 26.23
CA ASP A 652 -21.69 -18.62 26.00
C ASP A 652 -20.32 -18.79 25.30
N ARG A 653 -19.81 -17.72 24.67
CA ARG A 653 -18.55 -17.67 23.91
C ARG A 653 -17.33 -18.18 24.68
N PRO A 654 -17.14 -17.91 26.01
CA PRO A 654 -16.06 -18.49 26.79
C PRO A 654 -16.09 -20.01 26.83
N ALA A 655 -17.26 -20.64 27.00
CA ALA A 655 -17.41 -22.09 27.02
C ALA A 655 -17.20 -22.73 25.63
N ILE A 656 -17.66 -22.04 24.58
CA ILE A 656 -17.40 -22.46 23.18
C ILE A 656 -15.90 -22.43 22.88
N LEU A 657 -15.20 -21.36 23.25
CA LEU A 657 -13.75 -21.25 23.04
C LEU A 657 -13.00 -22.37 23.77
N SER A 658 -13.36 -22.67 25.03
CA SER A 658 -12.75 -23.80 25.75
C SER A 658 -12.94 -25.14 25.04
N ALA A 659 -14.15 -25.41 24.54
CA ALA A 659 -14.42 -26.64 23.78
C ALA A 659 -13.59 -26.73 22.49
N LEU A 660 -13.41 -25.62 21.80
CA LEU A 660 -12.54 -25.57 20.60
C LEU A 660 -11.06 -25.83 20.96
N LEU A 661 -10.58 -25.29 22.09
CA LEU A 661 -9.23 -25.53 22.57
C LEU A 661 -9.04 -27.01 23.01
N ASP A 662 -10.00 -27.58 23.72
CA ASP A 662 -9.96 -28.99 24.15
C ASP A 662 -9.87 -29.93 22.94
N ILE A 663 -10.74 -29.71 21.93
CA ILE A 663 -10.71 -30.49 20.69
C ILE A 663 -9.41 -30.26 19.92
N PHE A 664 -8.87 -29.04 19.91
CA PHE A 664 -7.61 -28.76 19.23
C PHE A 664 -6.43 -29.50 19.88
N VAL A 665 -6.40 -29.62 21.21
CA VAL A 665 -5.43 -30.46 21.94
C VAL A 665 -5.58 -31.93 21.53
N GLU A 666 -6.80 -32.48 21.52
CA GLU A 666 -7.05 -33.85 21.06
C GLU A 666 -6.54 -34.05 19.63
N VAL A 667 -6.79 -33.10 18.74
CA VAL A 667 -6.35 -33.13 17.34
C VAL A 667 -4.83 -33.09 17.22
N ILE A 668 -4.14 -32.21 17.96
CA ILE A 668 -2.65 -32.15 17.95
C ILE A 668 -2.07 -33.52 18.33
N ASN A 669 -2.62 -34.16 19.35
CA ASN A 669 -2.18 -35.48 19.81
C ASN A 669 -2.46 -36.59 18.78
N TYR A 670 -3.56 -36.48 18.05
CA TYR A 670 -3.98 -37.50 17.10
C TYR A 670 -3.37 -37.36 15.72
N LEU A 671 -3.02 -36.13 15.32
CA LEU A 671 -2.55 -35.76 13.99
C LEU A 671 -1.33 -36.57 13.49
N PRO A 672 -0.30 -36.92 14.32
CA PRO A 672 0.83 -37.76 13.87
C PRO A 672 0.42 -39.18 13.44
N SER A 673 -0.72 -39.68 13.88
CA SER A 673 -1.24 -40.99 13.51
C SER A 673 -1.96 -41.00 12.16
N ILE A 674 -2.36 -39.84 11.65
CA ILE A 674 -3.11 -39.73 10.40
C ILE A 674 -2.22 -40.01 9.19
N LYS A 675 -2.59 -41.01 8.41
CA LYS A 675 -1.90 -41.39 7.17
C LYS A 675 -2.87 -41.33 6.01
N ILE A 676 -2.70 -40.37 5.12
CA ILE A 676 -3.47 -40.25 3.86
C ILE A 676 -2.57 -40.71 2.71
N SER A 677 -3.06 -41.65 1.91
CA SER A 677 -2.31 -42.07 0.71
C SER A 677 -2.07 -40.87 -0.24
N PRO A 678 -0.87 -40.72 -0.80
CA PRO A 678 -0.57 -39.65 -1.76
C PRO A 678 -1.54 -39.53 -2.92
N LYS A 679 -2.12 -40.67 -3.38
CA LYS A 679 -3.14 -40.70 -4.46
C LYS A 679 -4.48 -40.12 -4.03
N LYS A 680 -4.80 -40.11 -2.73
CA LYS A 680 -6.06 -39.61 -2.16
C LYS A 680 -5.93 -38.25 -1.52
N LEU A 681 -4.69 -37.67 -1.48
CA LEU A 681 -4.43 -36.40 -0.85
C LEU A 681 -4.99 -35.24 -1.71
N PRO A 682 -5.93 -34.43 -1.21
CA PRO A 682 -6.45 -33.28 -1.94
C PRO A 682 -5.41 -32.16 -1.98
N ARG A 683 -5.68 -31.11 -2.76
CA ARG A 683 -4.79 -29.94 -2.88
C ARG A 683 -4.48 -29.27 -1.52
N MET A 684 -5.47 -29.20 -0.65
CA MET A 684 -5.33 -28.72 0.74
C MET A 684 -5.06 -29.91 1.67
N GLY A 685 -3.89 -30.53 1.50
CA GLY A 685 -3.53 -31.77 2.20
C GLY A 685 -3.44 -31.62 3.72
N ASP A 686 -2.89 -30.51 4.21
CA ASP A 686 -2.78 -30.22 5.64
C ASP A 686 -4.16 -30.06 6.29
N PHE A 687 -5.08 -29.38 5.62
CA PHE A 687 -6.47 -29.30 6.03
C PHE A 687 -7.17 -30.66 6.04
N ALA A 688 -6.88 -31.51 5.08
CA ALA A 688 -7.43 -32.87 5.05
C ALA A 688 -6.93 -33.71 6.21
N GLN A 689 -5.70 -33.56 6.67
CA GLN A 689 -5.16 -34.26 7.82
C GLN A 689 -5.87 -33.85 9.12
N ILE A 690 -6.08 -32.53 9.36
CA ILE A 690 -6.80 -32.08 10.55
C ILE A 690 -8.26 -32.55 10.53
N GLY A 691 -8.91 -32.48 9.35
CA GLY A 691 -10.28 -32.96 9.19
C GLY A 691 -10.41 -34.46 9.49
N GLU A 692 -9.54 -35.31 8.96
CA GLU A 692 -9.50 -36.73 9.25
C GLU A 692 -9.26 -37.00 10.75
N ALA A 693 -8.36 -36.24 11.40
CA ALA A 693 -8.13 -36.36 12.82
C ALA A 693 -9.43 -36.08 13.63
N ILE A 694 -10.14 -34.99 13.32
CA ILE A 694 -11.40 -34.63 13.98
C ILE A 694 -12.44 -35.75 13.81
N TYR A 695 -12.62 -36.24 12.59
CA TYR A 695 -13.61 -37.28 12.32
C TYR A 695 -13.29 -38.58 13.03
N GLN A 696 -12.05 -39.01 13.07
CA GLN A 696 -11.64 -40.22 13.77
C GLN A 696 -11.76 -40.07 15.30
N ILE A 697 -11.42 -38.93 15.87
CA ILE A 697 -11.65 -38.61 17.30
C ILE A 697 -13.15 -38.69 17.64
N LYS A 698 -14.01 -38.26 16.73
CA LYS A 698 -15.47 -38.33 16.88
C LYS A 698 -16.06 -39.70 16.51
N GLY A 699 -15.24 -40.74 16.27
CA GLY A 699 -15.64 -42.12 16.06
C GLY A 699 -16.02 -42.48 14.62
N TYR A 700 -15.75 -41.60 13.64
CA TYR A 700 -15.97 -41.92 12.24
C TYR A 700 -14.84 -42.79 11.67
N LYS A 701 -15.15 -43.61 10.63
CA LYS A 701 -14.15 -44.40 9.93
C LYS A 701 -13.13 -43.50 9.19
N SER A 702 -11.92 -43.99 9.05
CA SER A 702 -10.89 -43.34 8.22
C SER A 702 -11.37 -43.17 6.77
N GLY A 703 -11.08 -42.03 6.17
CA GLY A 703 -11.54 -41.67 4.82
C GLY A 703 -12.92 -40.98 4.76
N LYS A 704 -13.69 -40.93 5.87
CA LYS A 704 -15.01 -40.29 5.87
C LYS A 704 -14.92 -38.80 5.65
N PHE A 705 -13.94 -38.11 6.29
CA PHE A 705 -13.70 -36.68 6.05
C PHE A 705 -13.35 -36.43 4.58
N LEU A 706 -12.45 -37.22 4.03
CA LEU A 706 -12.03 -37.08 2.61
C LEU A 706 -13.22 -37.21 1.67
N PHE A 707 -14.12 -38.17 1.95
CA PHE A 707 -15.35 -38.32 1.21
C PHE A 707 -16.26 -37.09 1.30
N ASP A 708 -16.54 -36.61 2.52
CA ASP A 708 -17.43 -35.46 2.73
C ASP A 708 -16.81 -34.19 2.12
N TYR A 709 -15.49 -34.00 2.26
CA TYR A 709 -14.77 -32.87 1.66
C TYR A 709 -14.79 -32.94 0.12
N LYS A 710 -14.64 -34.13 -0.47
CA LYS A 710 -14.80 -34.34 -1.92
C LYS A 710 -16.20 -33.96 -2.36
N MET A 711 -17.24 -34.47 -1.68
CA MET A 711 -18.64 -34.14 -1.99
C MET A 711 -18.96 -32.66 -1.85
N ASN A 712 -18.40 -32.01 -0.84
CA ASN A 712 -18.55 -30.57 -0.67
C ASN A 712 -17.93 -29.78 -1.85
N ARG A 713 -16.72 -30.13 -2.29
CA ARG A 713 -16.08 -29.53 -3.47
C ARG A 713 -16.89 -29.76 -4.75
N GLU A 714 -17.41 -30.96 -4.96
CA GLU A 714 -18.27 -31.26 -6.13
C GLU A 714 -19.55 -30.44 -6.08
N ARG A 715 -20.15 -30.24 -4.91
CA ARG A 715 -21.31 -29.38 -4.70
C ARG A 715 -21.00 -27.93 -5.09
N GLY A 716 -19.87 -27.35 -4.63
CA GLY A 716 -19.41 -26.01 -4.99
C GLY A 716 -19.16 -25.88 -6.51
N ILE A 717 -18.59 -26.89 -7.13
CA ILE A 717 -18.39 -26.93 -8.59
C ILE A 717 -19.72 -26.93 -9.35
N ARG A 718 -20.71 -27.72 -8.92
CA ARG A 718 -22.06 -27.74 -9.51
C ARG A 718 -22.74 -26.38 -9.36
N GLN A 719 -22.70 -25.77 -8.20
CA GLN A 719 -23.24 -24.42 -7.98
C GLN A 719 -22.62 -23.38 -8.93
N THR A 720 -21.34 -23.53 -9.27
CA THR A 720 -20.67 -22.66 -10.26
C THR A 720 -21.26 -22.88 -11.68
N LEU A 721 -21.60 -24.10 -12.04
CA LEU A 721 -22.28 -24.40 -13.32
C LEU A 721 -23.70 -23.83 -13.33
N ASP A 722 -24.45 -24.02 -12.23
CA ASP A 722 -25.81 -23.52 -12.06
C ASP A 722 -25.90 -21.99 -12.07
N SER A 723 -24.87 -21.32 -11.62
CA SER A 723 -24.76 -19.85 -11.66
C SER A 723 -24.31 -19.31 -13.03
N SER A 724 -23.85 -20.19 -13.95
CA SER A 724 -23.35 -19.83 -15.28
C SER A 724 -24.39 -20.09 -16.35
N PRO A 725 -24.93 -19.04 -17.04
CA PRO A 725 -25.89 -19.29 -18.15
C PRO A 725 -25.36 -20.24 -19.23
N VAL A 726 -24.07 -20.20 -19.50
CA VAL A 726 -23.42 -21.12 -20.46
C VAL A 726 -23.28 -22.53 -19.87
N GLY A 727 -22.97 -22.65 -18.58
CA GLY A 727 -22.89 -23.92 -17.89
C GLY A 727 -24.23 -24.67 -17.94
N GLN A 728 -25.30 -23.98 -17.54
CA GLN A 728 -26.67 -24.50 -17.60
C GLN A 728 -27.06 -24.91 -19.02
N ALA A 729 -26.79 -24.06 -20.01
CA ALA A 729 -27.12 -24.36 -21.41
C ALA A 729 -26.37 -25.59 -21.91
N ILE A 730 -25.10 -25.79 -21.55
CA ILE A 730 -24.32 -26.97 -21.97
C ILE A 730 -24.88 -28.23 -21.30
N GLN A 731 -25.20 -28.20 -19.99
CA GLN A 731 -25.83 -29.34 -19.31
C GLN A 731 -27.16 -29.73 -19.98
N SER A 732 -28.07 -28.75 -20.14
CA SER A 732 -29.36 -28.97 -20.78
C SER A 732 -29.22 -29.47 -22.23
N PHE A 733 -28.25 -28.95 -22.98
CA PHE A 733 -27.95 -29.40 -24.35
C PHE A 733 -27.49 -30.87 -24.37
N MET A 734 -26.57 -31.23 -23.48
CA MET A 734 -26.02 -32.57 -23.39
C MET A 734 -27.08 -33.58 -22.88
N GLU A 735 -27.97 -33.18 -21.98
CA GLU A 735 -29.10 -34.02 -21.49
C GLU A 735 -30.18 -34.23 -22.52
N CYS A 736 -30.49 -33.19 -23.34
CA CYS A 736 -31.53 -33.28 -24.37
C CYS A 736 -31.05 -33.84 -25.70
N SER A 737 -29.74 -33.91 -25.95
CA SER A 737 -29.21 -34.42 -27.21
C SER A 737 -29.37 -35.92 -27.27
N SER A 738 -30.01 -36.43 -28.35
CA SER A 738 -30.07 -37.87 -28.69
C SER A 738 -28.69 -38.48 -28.99
N PHE A 739 -27.65 -37.64 -28.91
CA PHE A 739 -26.26 -37.97 -29.15
C PHE A 739 -25.44 -37.67 -27.86
N SER A 740 -24.75 -38.66 -27.35
CA SER A 740 -23.87 -38.55 -26.22
C SER A 740 -22.60 -37.69 -26.48
N ARG A 741 -22.56 -37.01 -27.64
CA ARG A 741 -21.37 -36.33 -28.14
C ARG A 741 -21.71 -35.14 -29.03
N PHE A 742 -20.98 -34.06 -28.93
CA PHE A 742 -20.97 -32.96 -29.90
C PHE A 742 -19.56 -32.79 -30.48
N ASP A 743 -19.50 -32.64 -31.81
CA ASP A 743 -18.29 -32.40 -32.60
C ASP A 743 -18.55 -31.26 -33.60
N GLY A 744 -17.89 -30.16 -33.45
CA GLY A 744 -18.11 -29.02 -34.36
C GLY A 744 -17.33 -27.78 -33.98
N THR A 745 -17.54 -26.70 -34.71
CA THR A 745 -16.89 -25.43 -34.39
C THR A 745 -17.55 -24.75 -33.16
N ILE A 746 -16.80 -23.94 -32.44
CA ILE A 746 -17.31 -23.11 -31.32
C ILE A 746 -18.49 -22.23 -31.80
N LYS A 747 -18.49 -21.81 -33.09
CA LYS A 747 -19.58 -21.04 -33.68
C LYS A 747 -20.85 -21.88 -33.84
N GLN A 748 -20.71 -23.13 -34.25
CA GLN A 748 -21.85 -24.05 -34.35
C GLN A 748 -22.41 -24.38 -32.96
N LEU A 749 -21.54 -24.68 -31.99
CA LEU A 749 -21.98 -24.91 -30.61
C LEU A 749 -22.73 -23.70 -30.04
N LEU A 750 -22.26 -22.48 -30.27
CA LEU A 750 -22.94 -21.27 -29.81
C LEU A 750 -24.37 -21.18 -30.38
N LYS A 751 -24.56 -21.56 -31.63
CA LYS A 751 -25.86 -21.56 -32.29
C LYS A 751 -26.79 -22.62 -31.69
N GLU A 752 -26.31 -23.81 -31.44
CA GLU A 752 -27.09 -24.88 -30.81
C GLU A 752 -27.51 -24.51 -29.37
N LEU A 753 -26.59 -23.91 -28.60
CA LEU A 753 -26.85 -23.49 -27.24
C LEU A 753 -27.87 -22.33 -27.13
N GLU A 754 -28.15 -21.59 -28.21
CA GLU A 754 -29.18 -20.54 -28.18
C GLU A 754 -30.57 -21.08 -27.86
N SER A 755 -30.86 -22.36 -28.22
CA SER A 755 -32.13 -23.04 -27.92
C SER A 755 -32.27 -23.43 -26.43
N PHE A 756 -31.16 -23.44 -25.71
CA PHE A 756 -31.06 -23.79 -24.29
C PHE A 756 -30.70 -22.58 -23.40
N LYS A 757 -30.76 -21.39 -23.96
CA LYS A 757 -30.43 -20.15 -23.25
C LYS A 757 -31.39 -19.94 -22.07
N PRO A 758 -30.89 -19.86 -20.81
CA PRO A 758 -31.71 -19.52 -19.65
C PRO A 758 -32.13 -18.06 -19.68
N ASP A 759 -33.23 -17.73 -18.98
CA ASP A 759 -33.78 -16.37 -18.83
C ASP A 759 -32.94 -15.51 -17.82
N GLN A 760 -31.63 -15.50 -18.00
CA GLN A 760 -30.69 -14.78 -17.10
C GLN A 760 -29.82 -13.82 -17.90
N GLU A 761 -29.42 -12.74 -17.25
CA GLU A 761 -28.42 -11.82 -17.81
C GLU A 761 -27.02 -12.49 -17.88
N GLY A 762 -26.21 -12.08 -18.84
CA GLY A 762 -24.84 -12.58 -19.00
C GLY A 762 -24.60 -13.59 -20.11
N TRP A 763 -25.58 -13.77 -21.02
CA TRP A 763 -25.41 -14.66 -22.18
C TRP A 763 -24.28 -14.21 -23.11
N ILE A 764 -23.46 -15.16 -23.54
CA ILE A 764 -22.32 -14.91 -24.42
C ILE A 764 -22.80 -14.84 -25.88
N LYS A 765 -22.45 -13.72 -26.56
CA LYS A 765 -22.88 -13.45 -27.96
C LYS A 765 -21.80 -13.75 -29.00
N THR A 766 -20.59 -14.15 -28.60
CA THR A 766 -19.47 -14.34 -29.54
C THR A 766 -18.82 -15.70 -29.38
N PRO A 767 -18.37 -16.33 -30.50
CA PRO A 767 -17.65 -17.61 -30.43
C PRO A 767 -16.40 -17.58 -29.57
N ARG A 768 -15.69 -16.43 -29.57
CA ARG A 768 -14.51 -16.24 -28.73
C ARG A 768 -14.88 -16.28 -27.24
N GLY A 769 -15.93 -15.54 -26.87
CA GLY A 769 -16.43 -15.53 -25.49
C GLY A 769 -16.87 -16.93 -25.04
N LEU A 770 -17.53 -17.73 -25.93
CA LEU A 770 -17.86 -19.11 -25.61
C LEU A 770 -16.61 -19.97 -25.44
N GLY A 771 -15.60 -19.82 -26.28
CA GLY A 771 -14.35 -20.57 -26.16
C GLY A 771 -13.63 -20.29 -24.84
N ASP A 772 -13.62 -19.02 -24.39
CA ASP A 772 -13.04 -18.62 -23.10
C ASP A 772 -13.87 -19.16 -21.91
N ALA A 773 -15.21 -19.18 -22.04
CA ALA A 773 -16.10 -19.79 -21.06
C ALA A 773 -15.90 -21.31 -20.97
N LEU A 774 -15.82 -22.03 -22.08
CA LEU A 774 -15.56 -23.45 -22.11
C LEU A 774 -14.24 -23.85 -21.47
N ARG A 775 -13.16 -23.10 -21.73
CA ARG A 775 -11.86 -23.34 -21.07
C ARG A 775 -11.96 -23.15 -19.56
N ARG A 776 -12.73 -22.16 -19.11
CA ARG A 776 -12.94 -21.86 -17.70
C ARG A 776 -13.85 -22.88 -17.02
N LEU A 777 -14.95 -23.28 -17.67
CA LEU A 777 -15.93 -24.20 -17.12
C LEU A 777 -15.53 -25.68 -17.34
N GLY A 778 -14.54 -25.99 -18.16
CA GLY A 778 -14.12 -27.33 -18.48
C GLY A 778 -13.87 -28.25 -17.27
N PRO A 779 -13.15 -27.81 -16.20
CA PRO A 779 -13.00 -28.60 -14.98
C PRO A 779 -14.35 -28.87 -14.28
N ALA A 780 -15.24 -27.88 -14.26
CA ALA A 780 -16.56 -27.99 -13.66
C ALA A 780 -17.48 -28.91 -14.49
N LEU A 781 -17.43 -28.82 -15.81
CA LEU A 781 -18.19 -29.71 -16.70
C LEU A 781 -17.74 -31.19 -16.58
N ARG A 782 -16.41 -31.44 -16.41
CA ARG A 782 -15.91 -32.78 -16.14
C ARG A 782 -16.41 -33.37 -14.83
N SER A 783 -16.65 -32.56 -13.80
CA SER A 783 -17.21 -33.06 -12.52
C SER A 783 -18.68 -33.47 -12.62
N VAL A 784 -19.37 -33.08 -13.69
CA VAL A 784 -20.71 -33.56 -14.05
C VAL A 784 -20.66 -34.48 -15.25
N ASN A 785 -19.54 -35.17 -15.44
CA ASN A 785 -19.29 -36.18 -16.49
C ASN A 785 -19.34 -35.64 -17.93
N ILE A 786 -19.13 -34.35 -18.16
CA ILE A 786 -19.04 -33.74 -19.50
C ILE A 786 -17.57 -33.36 -19.78
N ASP A 787 -16.89 -34.13 -20.63
CA ASP A 787 -15.54 -33.76 -21.08
C ASP A 787 -15.60 -32.72 -22.20
N VAL A 788 -14.78 -31.72 -22.09
CA VAL A 788 -14.67 -30.60 -23.03
C VAL A 788 -13.25 -30.49 -23.54
N LYS A 789 -13.06 -30.71 -24.83
CA LYS A 789 -11.78 -30.52 -25.52
C LYS A 789 -11.92 -29.49 -26.61
N ILE A 790 -11.02 -28.52 -26.65
CA ILE A 790 -10.92 -27.49 -27.69
C ILE A 790 -9.61 -27.71 -28.44
N ASP A 791 -9.66 -27.78 -29.75
CA ASP A 791 -8.46 -27.92 -30.57
C ASP A 791 -7.42 -26.82 -30.28
N SER A 792 -6.16 -27.20 -30.23
CA SER A 792 -5.04 -26.25 -29.96
C SER A 792 -4.77 -25.28 -31.13
N LYS A 793 -5.18 -25.64 -32.36
CA LYS A 793 -5.01 -24.85 -33.57
C LYS A 793 -6.35 -24.66 -34.29
N PRO A 794 -6.61 -23.45 -34.84
CA PRO A 794 -7.80 -23.23 -35.63
C PRO A 794 -7.70 -23.97 -36.95
N GLN A 795 -8.81 -24.59 -37.38
CA GLN A 795 -9.02 -25.12 -38.71
C GLN A 795 -9.51 -24.00 -39.65
N ARG A 796 -9.79 -24.30 -40.94
CA ARG A 796 -10.24 -23.32 -41.95
C ARG A 796 -11.54 -22.60 -41.57
N ASP A 797 -12.40 -23.24 -40.77
CA ASP A 797 -13.71 -22.78 -40.32
C ASP A 797 -13.72 -22.32 -38.85
N GLY A 798 -12.58 -22.35 -38.14
CA GLY A 798 -12.44 -21.90 -36.80
C GLY A 798 -11.88 -22.94 -35.81
N TYR A 799 -11.99 -22.65 -34.51
CA TYR A 799 -11.63 -23.61 -33.47
C TYR A 799 -12.74 -24.66 -33.32
N HIS A 800 -12.34 -25.92 -33.29
CA HIS A 800 -13.25 -27.03 -33.03
C HIS A 800 -13.32 -27.34 -31.52
N VAL A 801 -14.50 -27.81 -31.11
CA VAL A 801 -14.80 -28.23 -29.73
C VAL A 801 -15.50 -29.58 -29.75
N HIS A 802 -15.10 -30.43 -28.84
CA HIS A 802 -15.64 -31.77 -28.63
C HIS A 802 -16.22 -31.81 -27.21
N LEU A 803 -17.52 -32.14 -27.12
CA LEU A 803 -18.22 -32.43 -25.87
C LEU A 803 -18.60 -33.88 -25.85
N ASN A 804 -18.24 -34.63 -24.83
CA ASN A 804 -18.54 -36.02 -24.65
C ASN A 804 -19.00 -36.32 -23.21
N TRP A 805 -19.95 -37.23 -23.03
CA TRP A 805 -20.15 -37.84 -21.71
C TRP A 805 -18.94 -38.70 -21.36
N ILE A 806 -18.46 -38.58 -20.15
CA ILE A 806 -17.46 -39.46 -19.54
C ILE A 806 -18.26 -40.67 -19.04
N GLU A 807 -18.04 -41.86 -19.62
CA GLU A 807 -18.57 -43.09 -19.05
C GLU A 807 -17.93 -43.27 -17.66
N SER A 808 -18.75 -43.40 -16.61
CA SER A 808 -18.28 -43.79 -15.28
C SER A 808 -17.64 -45.17 -15.42
N GLU A 809 -16.32 -45.29 -15.31
CA GLU A 809 -15.75 -46.58 -14.95
C GLU A 809 -16.33 -46.91 -13.58
N ASP A 810 -17.23 -47.88 -13.50
CA ASP A 810 -17.74 -48.42 -12.26
C ASP A 810 -16.54 -48.85 -11.40
N GLU A 811 -16.27 -48.12 -10.32
CA GLU A 811 -15.39 -48.56 -9.27
C GLU A 811 -16.10 -49.73 -8.50
N ASP A 812 -16.32 -50.82 -9.17
CA ASP A 812 -16.45 -52.14 -8.56
C ASP A 812 -15.03 -52.67 -8.35
N GLU A 813 -14.48 -52.43 -7.11
CA GLU A 813 -13.55 -53.38 -6.48
C GLU A 813 -13.29 -52.91 -5.03
N GLU A 814 -13.86 -53.68 -4.11
CA GLU A 814 -13.55 -54.06 -2.70
C GLU A 814 -12.97 -53.03 -1.73
#